data_8541a62d241c67ec3419501c7faca8a9
#
_entry.id   8541a62d241c67ec3419501c7faca8a9
#
_cell.length_a   1.000
_cell.length_b   1.000
_cell.length_c   1.000
_cell.angle_alpha   90.00
_cell.angle_beta   90.00
_cell.angle_gamma   90.00
#
_symmetry.space_group_name_H-M   'P 1'
#
loop_
_entity.id
_entity.type
_entity.pdbx_description
1 polymer ?
#
loop_
_entity_poly.entity_id
_entity_poly.type
_entity_poly.pdbx_seq_one_letter_code
_entity_poly.pdbx_strand_id
1 'polypeptide(L)'
;MGRYAFTLFTSAFLLFGVQPLVGKFALPWFGGTPAVWTACMLFFQAALLAGYAYAHGLVTRFPPRRQAQLHLGLLALAVGVLAGRALLTGSPVAPGLEWRPDGVEGLTGRLLAMLAATIGLPFFVLSTSAPLLQSWFARARPGTSPYRLYALSNAGSLLGLLSYPFLVEPLVPRSLQGWAWGAGFVVFAAGCAACAWDMKGRVGEAAPSEAVAEDTEETERPGAGRTVLWLGLSACASVLLLATTNQLSQDVAAGPFLWVLPLAIYLLTFILAFEREALYSRAFFSLLLVVAVGGVTRVVLEGPHTPLVLQLLAYCGALLAGCMVCHGELYRLRPAPRHLSAFFLCVSIGGVLGGAFVSLGAPHLFLTFAEYPLALTACCLVALVAMVVHPTGEELTGRWRRMLRIFMLAFVVVGLGVSVVDFRREIRLTARNFFGVVQVLEQGRDDAAKHRFTLKHGAIVHGVQYTEPERRKQPMSYFTRESGLGLAIAEHRRLREVLGLPEGLRIGVLGLGIGSSAALAQAGDRVRFYEINPKIISLAQGEGGYFSYLSDASARIDIVEGDARIALEQELERQEPQGFDVLAVDVFSSDSIPVHLLTEEAVAVYRQHLAPHGVLALHISNAHLDLVPITLAHAQAFRMHATLVVYEPKDASARSVWVILSPDAEFSWSSTFRGAVASVRRLELEGPPSLTWTDERGSVLPLLRRGGWVTEAREVLLPRAP
;
A
#
# COMPACT_ATOMS: atom_id res chain seq x y z
N MET A 1 5.24 35.60 -16.55
CA MET A 1 4.35 34.74 -15.76
C MET A 1 4.27 33.33 -16.34
N GLY A 2 4.06 33.15 -17.65
CA GLY A 2 3.88 31.81 -18.25
C GLY A 2 5.02 30.81 -18.00
N ARG A 3 6.31 31.24 -18.09
CA ARG A 3 7.45 30.35 -17.84
C ARG A 3 7.47 29.81 -16.41
N TYR A 4 7.29 30.68 -15.40
CA TYR A 4 7.22 30.25 -13.99
C TYR A 4 6.02 29.34 -13.73
N ALA A 5 4.87 29.65 -14.31
CA ALA A 5 3.66 28.85 -14.21
C ALA A 5 3.85 27.45 -14.79
N PHE A 6 4.39 27.35 -16.00
CA PHE A 6 4.68 26.08 -16.66
C PHE A 6 5.70 25.23 -15.86
N THR A 7 6.80 25.86 -15.42
CA THR A 7 7.84 25.15 -14.67
C THR A 7 7.34 24.64 -13.34
N LEU A 8 6.54 25.43 -12.61
CA LEU A 8 5.93 25.01 -11.33
C LEU A 8 4.91 23.90 -11.52
N PHE A 9 4.05 24.00 -12.54
CA PHE A 9 3.09 22.95 -12.86
C PHE A 9 3.81 21.63 -13.18
N THR A 10 4.80 21.69 -14.09
CA THR A 10 5.59 20.50 -14.49
C THR A 10 6.34 19.90 -13.30
N SER A 11 6.95 20.72 -12.46
CA SER A 11 7.63 20.27 -11.24
C SER A 11 6.67 19.53 -10.31
N ALA A 12 5.52 20.11 -10.01
CA ALA A 12 4.53 19.54 -9.12
C ALA A 12 3.91 18.24 -9.68
N PHE A 13 3.64 18.22 -10.98
CA PHE A 13 3.14 17.03 -11.68
C PHE A 13 4.15 15.87 -11.59
N LEU A 14 5.42 16.11 -11.88
CA LEU A 14 6.48 15.12 -11.82
C LEU A 14 6.74 14.64 -10.38
N LEU A 15 6.72 15.55 -9.41
CA LEU A 15 6.97 15.25 -8.01
C LEU A 15 5.93 14.27 -7.44
N PHE A 16 4.66 14.44 -7.77
CA PHE A 16 3.60 13.55 -7.30
C PHE A 16 3.41 12.32 -8.19
N GLY A 17 3.63 12.43 -9.49
CA GLY A 17 3.51 11.29 -10.41
C GLY A 17 4.58 10.21 -10.21
N VAL A 18 5.79 10.57 -9.74
CA VAL A 18 6.85 9.58 -9.51
C VAL A 18 6.64 8.73 -8.26
N GLN A 19 5.90 9.21 -7.27
CA GLN A 19 5.72 8.51 -6.00
C GLN A 19 5.09 7.12 -6.17
N PRO A 20 3.91 6.99 -6.80
CA PRO A 20 3.33 5.67 -7.05
C PRO A 20 4.16 4.83 -8.04
N LEU A 21 4.83 5.43 -9.01
CA LEU A 21 5.72 4.71 -9.93
C LEU A 21 6.86 4.01 -9.19
N VAL A 22 7.56 4.73 -8.32
CA VAL A 22 8.68 4.16 -7.55
C VAL A 22 8.19 3.14 -6.53
N GLY A 23 7.04 3.38 -5.89
CA GLY A 23 6.38 2.38 -5.06
C GLY A 23 6.11 1.08 -5.81
N LYS A 24 5.64 1.17 -7.06
CA LYS A 24 5.41 0.00 -7.91
C LYS A 24 6.70 -0.76 -8.29
N PHE A 25 7.84 -0.08 -8.43
CA PHE A 25 9.13 -0.74 -8.59
C PHE A 25 9.57 -1.48 -7.32
N ALA A 26 9.24 -0.94 -6.13
CA ALA A 26 9.64 -1.53 -4.86
C ALA A 26 8.84 -2.78 -4.48
N LEU A 27 7.54 -2.84 -4.83
CA LEU A 27 6.65 -3.93 -4.42
C LEU A 27 7.16 -5.34 -4.72
N PRO A 28 7.67 -5.66 -5.93
CA PRO A 28 8.14 -7.02 -6.25
C PRO A 28 9.34 -7.48 -5.42
N TRP A 29 10.12 -6.54 -4.88
CA TRP A 29 11.36 -6.87 -4.16
C TRP A 29 11.20 -6.84 -2.65
N PHE A 30 10.33 -5.98 -2.14
CA PHE A 30 10.12 -5.79 -0.71
C PHE A 30 8.82 -6.40 -0.18
N GLY A 31 8.06 -7.06 -1.07
CA GLY A 31 6.77 -7.65 -0.75
C GLY A 31 5.60 -6.66 -0.87
N GLY A 32 4.41 -7.19 -1.13
CA GLY A 32 3.17 -6.42 -1.30
C GLY A 32 2.56 -5.94 0.02
N THR A 33 3.35 -5.29 0.88
CA THR A 33 2.93 -4.90 2.23
C THR A 33 2.73 -3.40 2.39
N PRO A 34 1.87 -2.94 3.31
CA PRO A 34 1.69 -1.51 3.61
C PRO A 34 2.99 -0.81 4.04
N ALA A 35 3.93 -1.55 4.66
CA ALA A 35 5.21 -0.99 5.13
C ALA A 35 6.06 -0.43 3.99
N VAL A 36 5.98 -1.00 2.79
CA VAL A 36 6.68 -0.49 1.60
C VAL A 36 6.24 0.94 1.29
N TRP A 37 4.92 1.17 1.26
CA TRP A 37 4.40 2.50 0.96
C TRP A 37 4.70 3.52 2.06
N THR A 38 4.56 3.15 3.33
CA THR A 38 4.87 4.08 4.42
C THR A 38 6.33 4.48 4.46
N ALA A 39 7.25 3.57 4.16
CA ALA A 39 8.67 3.87 4.00
C ALA A 39 8.95 4.80 2.80
N CYS A 40 8.30 4.55 1.65
CA CYS A 40 8.36 5.45 0.50
C CYS A 40 7.87 6.87 0.87
N MET A 41 6.74 6.98 1.57
CA MET A 41 6.18 8.26 2.00
C MET A 41 7.09 9.01 2.97
N LEU A 42 7.71 8.30 3.93
CA LEU A 42 8.71 8.89 4.81
C LEU A 42 9.87 9.49 4.01
N PHE A 43 10.39 8.75 3.03
CA PHE A 43 11.44 9.23 2.15
C PHE A 43 11.02 10.49 1.40
N PHE A 44 9.83 10.51 0.78
CA PHE A 44 9.35 11.65 0.02
C PHE A 44 9.11 12.89 0.89
N GLN A 45 8.56 12.71 2.08
CA GLN A 45 8.39 13.78 3.07
C GLN A 45 9.73 14.35 3.54
N ALA A 46 10.71 13.49 3.83
CA ALA A 46 12.05 13.92 4.23
C ALA A 46 12.78 14.68 3.10
N ALA A 47 12.69 14.19 1.86
CA ALA A 47 13.27 14.85 0.71
C ALA A 47 12.57 16.20 0.41
N LEU A 48 11.24 16.28 0.61
CA LEU A 48 10.50 17.54 0.50
C LEU A 48 10.96 18.57 1.55
N LEU A 49 11.11 18.14 2.80
CA LEU A 49 11.65 18.98 3.89
C LEU A 49 13.05 19.47 3.56
N ALA A 50 13.93 18.58 3.11
CA ALA A 50 15.29 18.93 2.71
C ALA A 50 15.31 19.96 1.58
N GLY A 51 14.44 19.80 0.56
CA GLY A 51 14.28 20.75 -0.53
C GLY A 51 13.80 22.14 -0.07
N TYR A 52 12.84 22.18 0.85
CA TYR A 52 12.37 23.44 1.45
C TYR A 52 13.43 24.12 2.29
N ALA A 53 14.19 23.36 3.10
CA ALA A 53 15.29 23.87 3.88
C ALA A 53 16.42 24.43 2.99
N TYR A 54 16.76 23.73 1.90
CA TYR A 54 17.71 24.22 0.90
C TYR A 54 17.24 25.52 0.26
N ALA A 55 15.99 25.59 -0.22
CA ALA A 55 15.45 26.78 -0.85
C ALA A 55 15.44 27.97 0.11
N HIS A 56 15.03 27.75 1.38
CA HIS A 56 15.08 28.78 2.42
C HIS A 56 16.52 29.26 2.69
N GLY A 57 17.46 28.34 2.87
CA GLY A 57 18.87 28.68 3.09
C GLY A 57 19.51 29.39 1.88
N LEU A 58 19.15 28.99 0.66
CA LEU A 58 19.66 29.58 -0.56
C LEU A 58 19.17 31.04 -0.70
N VAL A 59 17.89 31.30 -0.46
CA VAL A 59 17.25 32.61 -0.59
C VAL A 59 17.72 33.59 0.49
N THR A 60 17.99 33.12 1.72
CA THR A 60 18.36 33.96 2.87
C THR A 60 19.86 34.29 2.93
N ARG A 61 20.73 33.38 2.44
CA ARG A 61 22.17 33.50 2.62
C ARG A 61 22.94 34.00 1.38
N PHE A 62 22.35 33.89 0.18
CA PHE A 62 23.06 34.15 -1.06
C PHE A 62 22.40 35.24 -1.91
N PRO A 63 23.18 36.06 -2.62
CA PRO A 63 22.64 37.02 -3.58
C PRO A 63 22.06 36.32 -4.79
N PRO A 64 21.11 36.93 -5.52
CA PRO A 64 20.35 36.29 -6.61
C PRO A 64 21.21 35.60 -7.68
N ARG A 65 22.34 36.21 -8.06
CA ARG A 65 23.26 35.60 -9.05
C ARG A 65 23.86 34.28 -8.57
N ARG A 66 24.26 34.21 -7.29
CA ARG A 66 24.79 32.96 -6.68
C ARG A 66 23.70 31.94 -6.50
N GLN A 67 22.48 32.36 -6.14
CA GLN A 67 21.32 31.43 -6.07
C GLN A 67 21.11 30.70 -7.40
N ALA A 68 21.08 31.47 -8.53
CA ALA A 68 20.95 30.92 -9.86
C ALA A 68 22.09 29.96 -10.22
N GLN A 69 23.36 30.36 -9.96
CA GLN A 69 24.52 29.51 -10.27
C GLN A 69 24.53 28.18 -9.51
N LEU A 70 24.30 28.25 -8.20
CA LEU A 70 24.28 27.03 -7.34
C LEU A 70 23.14 26.10 -7.76
N HIS A 71 21.97 26.67 -8.01
CA HIS A 71 20.81 25.85 -8.38
C HIS A 71 20.93 25.26 -9.79
N LEU A 72 21.50 26.00 -10.76
CA LEU A 72 21.80 25.49 -12.09
C LEU A 72 22.85 24.37 -12.06
N GLY A 73 23.87 24.47 -11.20
CA GLY A 73 24.83 23.40 -10.97
C GLY A 73 24.16 22.12 -10.41
N LEU A 74 23.24 22.30 -9.47
CA LEU A 74 22.48 21.20 -8.89
C LEU A 74 21.53 20.53 -9.91
N LEU A 75 20.87 21.33 -10.76
CA LEU A 75 20.05 20.83 -11.87
C LEU A 75 20.88 20.02 -12.87
N ALA A 76 22.05 20.54 -13.27
CA ALA A 76 22.94 19.84 -14.18
C ALA A 76 23.43 18.52 -13.60
N LEU A 77 23.75 18.49 -12.31
CA LEU A 77 24.11 17.26 -11.60
C LEU A 77 22.95 16.25 -11.60
N ALA A 78 21.73 16.68 -11.31
CA ALA A 78 20.56 15.82 -11.30
C ALA A 78 20.26 15.23 -12.69
N VAL A 79 20.35 16.04 -13.74
CA VAL A 79 20.22 15.57 -15.14
C VAL A 79 21.36 14.58 -15.47
N GLY A 80 22.59 14.86 -15.05
CA GLY A 80 23.73 13.97 -15.24
C GLY A 80 23.54 12.62 -14.55
N VAL A 81 23.01 12.61 -13.32
CA VAL A 81 22.69 11.38 -12.58
C VAL A 81 21.62 10.56 -13.31
N LEU A 82 20.53 11.21 -13.77
CA LEU A 82 19.48 10.50 -14.54
C LEU A 82 20.02 9.92 -15.85
N ALA A 83 20.85 10.68 -16.58
CA ALA A 83 21.47 10.21 -17.81
C ALA A 83 22.45 9.05 -17.55
N GLY A 84 23.29 9.17 -16.52
CA GLY A 84 24.21 8.10 -16.11
C GLY A 84 23.47 6.83 -15.74
N ARG A 85 22.38 6.93 -14.98
CA ARG A 85 21.53 5.77 -14.65
C ARG A 85 20.91 5.16 -15.90
N ALA A 86 20.35 5.97 -16.79
CA ALA A 86 19.75 5.48 -18.03
C ALA A 86 20.77 4.68 -18.88
N LEU A 87 22.03 5.11 -18.89
CA LEU A 87 23.11 4.40 -19.59
C LEU A 87 23.54 3.09 -18.89
N LEU A 88 23.56 3.09 -17.55
CA LEU A 88 24.06 1.94 -16.77
C LEU A 88 22.99 0.87 -16.54
N THR A 89 21.75 1.26 -16.31
CA THR A 89 20.64 0.37 -15.91
C THR A 89 19.52 0.26 -16.95
N GLY A 90 19.64 0.95 -18.10
CA GLY A 90 18.57 0.99 -19.12
C GLY A 90 17.34 1.83 -18.74
N SER A 91 17.33 2.47 -17.57
CA SER A 91 16.23 3.31 -17.11
C SER A 91 16.72 4.48 -16.24
N PRO A 92 16.18 5.70 -16.41
CA PRO A 92 16.56 6.82 -15.56
C PRO A 92 16.13 6.68 -14.10
N VAL A 93 15.05 5.91 -13.80
CA VAL A 93 14.45 5.84 -12.45
C VAL A 93 14.28 4.42 -11.90
N ALA A 94 14.33 3.38 -12.73
CA ALA A 94 14.20 2.01 -12.23
C ALA A 94 15.41 1.63 -11.36
N PRO A 95 15.23 0.99 -10.19
CA PRO A 95 16.35 0.49 -9.41
C PRO A 95 17.06 -0.64 -10.14
N GLY A 96 18.38 -0.76 -9.95
CA GLY A 96 19.16 -1.88 -10.45
C GLY A 96 18.98 -3.13 -9.59
N LEU A 97 19.36 -4.30 -10.11
CA LEU A 97 19.17 -5.59 -9.43
C LEU A 97 19.98 -5.71 -8.12
N GLU A 98 21.03 -4.91 -7.96
CA GLU A 98 21.84 -4.83 -6.74
C GLU A 98 21.07 -4.43 -5.49
N TRP A 99 19.87 -3.82 -5.67
CA TRP A 99 18.98 -3.42 -4.58
C TRP A 99 18.02 -4.50 -4.15
N ARG A 100 17.92 -5.59 -4.90
CA ARG A 100 17.09 -6.74 -4.55
C ARG A 100 17.54 -7.30 -3.19
N PRO A 101 16.64 -7.48 -2.21
CA PRO A 101 17.00 -8.04 -0.91
C PRO A 101 17.46 -9.51 -1.04
N ASP A 102 18.51 -9.86 -0.32
CA ASP A 102 18.97 -11.26 -0.19
C ASP A 102 18.35 -11.98 1.01
N GLY A 103 17.57 -11.25 1.83
CA GLY A 103 16.90 -11.73 3.04
C GLY A 103 15.90 -10.74 3.55
N VAL A 104 15.31 -11.02 4.71
CA VAL A 104 14.18 -10.25 5.28
C VAL A 104 14.60 -9.22 6.36
N GLU A 105 15.90 -9.12 6.65
CA GLU A 105 16.39 -8.19 7.67
C GLU A 105 16.66 -6.80 7.08
N GLY A 106 16.36 -5.75 7.89
CA GLY A 106 16.69 -4.37 7.55
C GLY A 106 15.98 -3.81 6.30
N LEU A 107 14.86 -4.41 5.87
CA LEU A 107 14.17 -4.06 4.63
C LEU A 107 13.81 -2.59 4.52
N THR A 108 13.33 -1.96 5.60
CA THR A 108 13.01 -0.52 5.61
C THR A 108 14.24 0.34 5.30
N GLY A 109 15.38 0.04 5.91
CA GLY A 109 16.64 0.76 5.67
C GLY A 109 17.14 0.57 4.24
N ARG A 110 17.09 -0.66 3.70
CA ARG A 110 17.48 -0.98 2.32
C ARG A 110 16.57 -0.29 1.30
N LEU A 111 15.26 -0.24 1.56
CA LEU A 111 14.29 0.48 0.73
C LEU A 111 14.58 1.99 0.72
N LEU A 112 14.80 2.61 1.88
CA LEU A 112 15.15 4.04 1.97
C LEU A 112 16.47 4.35 1.24
N ALA A 113 17.47 3.50 1.36
CA ALA A 113 18.75 3.64 0.64
C ALA A 113 18.58 3.49 -0.88
N MET A 114 17.79 2.51 -1.33
CA MET A 114 17.42 2.35 -2.74
C MET A 114 16.75 3.62 -3.30
N LEU A 115 15.77 4.17 -2.60
CA LEU A 115 15.07 5.39 -2.99
C LEU A 115 16.04 6.59 -3.08
N ALA A 116 16.92 6.73 -2.08
CA ALA A 116 17.93 7.79 -2.06
C ALA A 116 18.90 7.69 -3.26
N ALA A 117 19.35 6.48 -3.59
CA ALA A 117 20.28 6.23 -4.70
C ALA A 117 19.61 6.36 -6.08
N THR A 118 18.33 5.99 -6.20
CA THR A 118 17.63 5.97 -7.49
C THR A 118 17.00 7.31 -7.86
N ILE A 119 16.23 7.89 -6.96
CA ILE A 119 15.41 9.08 -7.24
C ILE A 119 15.75 10.27 -6.33
N GLY A 120 16.62 10.08 -5.32
CA GLY A 120 16.83 11.04 -4.24
C GLY A 120 17.22 12.44 -4.74
N LEU A 121 18.25 12.56 -5.57
CA LEU A 121 18.69 13.85 -6.07
C LEU A 121 17.69 14.52 -7.01
N PRO A 122 17.11 13.85 -8.03
CA PRO A 122 16.06 14.44 -8.86
C PRO A 122 14.83 14.86 -8.05
N PHE A 123 14.36 14.04 -7.11
CA PHE A 123 13.21 14.36 -6.27
C PHE A 123 13.51 15.56 -5.34
N PHE A 124 14.70 15.60 -4.74
CA PHE A 124 15.15 16.73 -3.94
C PHE A 124 15.11 18.02 -4.75
N VAL A 125 15.61 18.02 -5.99
CA VAL A 125 15.61 19.20 -6.87
C VAL A 125 14.18 19.65 -7.20
N LEU A 126 13.26 18.73 -7.52
CA LEU A 126 11.84 19.04 -7.71
C LEU A 126 11.23 19.68 -6.44
N SER A 127 11.58 19.16 -5.26
CA SER A 127 11.08 19.66 -3.98
C SER A 127 11.48 21.12 -3.68
N THR A 128 12.60 21.59 -4.23
CA THR A 128 13.04 22.99 -4.06
C THR A 128 12.21 23.99 -4.85
N SER A 129 11.50 23.53 -5.89
CA SER A 129 10.97 24.40 -6.96
C SER A 129 9.88 25.34 -6.47
N ALA A 130 8.93 24.88 -5.67
CA ALA A 130 7.81 25.71 -5.22
C ALA A 130 8.30 26.94 -4.43
N PRO A 131 9.06 26.80 -3.34
CA PRO A 131 9.52 27.96 -2.58
C PRO A 131 10.53 28.83 -3.35
N LEU A 132 11.42 28.20 -4.14
CA LEU A 132 12.48 28.93 -4.85
C LEU A 132 11.94 29.75 -6.01
N LEU A 133 11.13 29.15 -6.90
CA LEU A 133 10.58 29.82 -8.06
C LEU A 133 9.58 30.93 -7.68
N GLN A 134 8.81 30.73 -6.60
CA GLN A 134 7.93 31.77 -6.06
C GLN A 134 8.74 32.96 -5.54
N SER A 135 9.84 32.72 -4.82
CA SER A 135 10.75 33.80 -4.37
C SER A 135 11.39 34.52 -5.54
N TRP A 136 11.85 33.81 -6.58
CA TRP A 136 12.42 34.41 -7.78
C TRP A 136 11.39 35.21 -8.57
N PHE A 137 10.16 34.70 -8.68
CA PHE A 137 9.06 35.40 -9.35
C PHE A 137 8.71 36.73 -8.64
N ALA A 138 8.58 36.70 -7.30
CA ALA A 138 8.28 37.88 -6.52
C ALA A 138 9.34 38.99 -6.71
N ARG A 139 10.62 38.61 -6.84
CA ARG A 139 11.73 39.55 -7.11
C ARG A 139 11.75 40.02 -8.56
N ALA A 140 11.49 39.14 -9.53
CA ALA A 140 11.51 39.51 -10.96
C ALA A 140 10.31 40.36 -11.37
N ARG A 141 9.20 40.31 -10.63
CA ARG A 141 7.95 41.01 -10.93
C ARG A 141 7.30 41.60 -9.69
N PRO A 142 7.87 42.69 -9.12
CA PRO A 142 7.27 43.36 -7.98
C PRO A 142 5.83 43.82 -8.27
N GLY A 143 4.94 43.67 -7.27
CA GLY A 143 3.53 44.04 -7.40
C GLY A 143 2.61 42.99 -8.06
N THR A 144 3.16 41.85 -8.53
CA THR A 144 2.33 40.75 -9.05
C THR A 144 2.18 39.66 -8.01
N SER A 145 0.94 39.35 -7.64
CA SER A 145 0.64 38.31 -6.63
C SER A 145 1.07 36.90 -7.10
N PRO A 146 1.81 36.13 -6.27
CA PRO A 146 2.22 34.76 -6.60
C PRO A 146 1.09 33.73 -6.39
N TYR A 147 -0.08 34.10 -5.88
CA TYR A 147 -1.16 33.15 -5.55
C TYR A 147 -1.60 32.27 -6.73
N ARG A 148 -1.63 32.83 -7.95
CA ARG A 148 -1.95 32.05 -9.16
C ARG A 148 -0.92 30.94 -9.44
N LEU A 149 0.33 31.15 -9.09
CA LEU A 149 1.39 30.15 -9.23
C LEU A 149 1.21 29.02 -8.22
N TYR A 150 0.76 29.34 -7.01
CA TYR A 150 0.45 28.35 -5.99
C TYR A 150 -0.72 27.44 -6.40
N ALA A 151 -1.83 28.03 -6.86
CA ALA A 151 -2.98 27.27 -7.35
C ALA A 151 -2.60 26.33 -8.51
N LEU A 152 -1.74 26.80 -9.44
CA LEU A 152 -1.29 25.99 -10.57
C LEU A 152 -0.36 24.84 -10.14
N SER A 153 0.51 25.07 -9.15
CA SER A 153 1.33 24.04 -8.53
C SER A 153 0.45 22.95 -7.88
N ASN A 154 -0.58 23.34 -7.14
CA ASN A 154 -1.53 22.43 -6.52
C ASN A 154 -2.31 21.60 -7.57
N ALA A 155 -2.75 22.24 -8.65
CA ALA A 155 -3.39 21.56 -9.77
C ALA A 155 -2.45 20.52 -10.42
N GLY A 156 -1.17 20.88 -10.62
CA GLY A 156 -0.14 19.97 -11.13
C GLY A 156 0.07 18.77 -10.23
N SER A 157 0.12 18.99 -8.90
CA SER A 157 0.26 17.93 -7.90
C SER A 157 -0.91 16.96 -7.95
N LEU A 158 -2.14 17.47 -7.94
CA LEU A 158 -3.35 16.66 -7.93
C LEU A 158 -3.52 15.89 -9.24
N LEU A 159 -3.26 16.53 -10.38
CA LEU A 159 -3.29 15.89 -11.69
C LEU A 159 -2.20 14.81 -11.83
N GLY A 160 -0.97 15.09 -11.39
CA GLY A 160 0.13 14.10 -11.39
C GLY A 160 -0.22 12.87 -10.59
N LEU A 161 -0.83 13.06 -9.43
CA LEU A 161 -1.23 11.97 -8.53
C LEU A 161 -2.42 11.17 -9.09
N LEU A 162 -3.51 11.85 -9.46
CA LEU A 162 -4.74 11.18 -9.91
C LEU A 162 -4.62 10.57 -11.31
N SER A 163 -3.80 11.14 -12.20
CA SER A 163 -3.58 10.54 -13.52
C SER A 163 -2.90 9.17 -13.44
N TYR A 164 -2.16 8.89 -12.38
CA TYR A 164 -1.38 7.67 -12.28
C TYR A 164 -2.25 6.40 -12.33
N PRO A 165 -3.17 6.13 -11.38
CA PRO A 165 -3.95 4.90 -11.38
C PRO A 165 -4.97 4.80 -12.52
N PHE A 166 -5.45 5.93 -13.05
CA PHE A 166 -6.54 5.91 -14.05
C PHE A 166 -6.05 5.99 -15.50
N LEU A 167 -4.90 6.59 -15.75
CA LEU A 167 -4.38 6.80 -17.10
C LEU A 167 -2.98 6.20 -17.28
N VAL A 168 -2.04 6.51 -16.39
CA VAL A 168 -0.63 6.16 -16.58
C VAL A 168 -0.42 4.66 -16.37
N GLU A 169 -0.86 4.12 -15.26
CA GLU A 169 -0.66 2.71 -14.90
C GLU A 169 -1.36 1.73 -15.86
N PRO A 170 -2.63 1.94 -16.29
CA PRO A 170 -3.29 1.02 -17.21
C PRO A 170 -2.79 1.10 -18.64
N LEU A 171 -2.38 2.30 -19.11
CA LEU A 171 -2.13 2.54 -20.54
C LEU A 171 -0.65 2.50 -20.91
N VAL A 172 0.25 2.83 -19.98
CA VAL A 172 1.68 3.02 -20.27
C VAL A 172 2.50 1.92 -19.62
N PRO A 173 3.36 1.19 -20.36
CA PRO A 173 4.29 0.22 -19.77
C PRO A 173 5.22 0.87 -18.75
N ARG A 174 5.57 0.16 -17.68
CA ARG A 174 6.38 0.67 -16.56
C ARG A 174 7.74 1.21 -17.02
N SER A 175 8.39 0.56 -17.96
CA SER A 175 9.64 1.01 -18.58
C SER A 175 9.49 2.37 -19.25
N LEU A 176 8.42 2.56 -20.05
CA LEU A 176 8.15 3.82 -20.73
C LEU A 176 7.76 4.94 -19.75
N GLN A 177 7.07 4.61 -18.63
CA GLN A 177 6.79 5.58 -17.56
C GLN A 177 8.08 6.19 -17.00
N GLY A 178 9.11 5.37 -16.77
CA GLY A 178 10.41 5.82 -16.29
C GLY A 178 11.09 6.79 -17.26
N TRP A 179 11.09 6.46 -18.55
CA TRP A 179 11.65 7.34 -19.59
C TRP A 179 10.85 8.64 -19.77
N ALA A 180 9.52 8.56 -19.79
CA ALA A 180 8.65 9.73 -19.89
C ALA A 180 8.85 10.69 -18.72
N TRP A 181 9.00 10.15 -17.50
CA TRP A 181 9.30 10.95 -16.31
C TRP A 181 10.68 11.60 -16.42
N GLY A 182 11.71 10.85 -16.84
CA GLY A 182 13.06 11.38 -17.07
C GLY A 182 13.09 12.51 -18.09
N ALA A 183 12.39 12.34 -19.23
CA ALA A 183 12.23 13.39 -20.24
C ALA A 183 11.50 14.63 -19.68
N GLY A 184 10.42 14.42 -18.93
CA GLY A 184 9.72 15.48 -18.20
C GLY A 184 10.63 16.24 -17.24
N PHE A 185 11.53 15.55 -16.55
CA PHE A 185 12.51 16.18 -15.67
C PHE A 185 13.49 17.09 -16.45
N VAL A 186 13.93 16.69 -17.63
CA VAL A 186 14.77 17.53 -18.50
C VAL A 186 14.01 18.78 -18.94
N VAL A 187 12.73 18.66 -19.32
CA VAL A 187 11.86 19.81 -19.65
C VAL A 187 11.70 20.74 -18.46
N PHE A 188 11.48 20.20 -17.27
CA PHE A 188 11.44 20.98 -16.01
C PHE A 188 12.76 21.69 -15.77
N ALA A 189 13.91 21.01 -15.90
CA ALA A 189 15.24 21.59 -15.69
C ALA A 189 15.51 22.76 -16.65
N ALA A 190 15.14 22.61 -17.92
CA ALA A 190 15.23 23.70 -18.92
C ALA A 190 14.33 24.90 -18.55
N GLY A 191 13.09 24.64 -18.11
CA GLY A 191 12.17 25.67 -17.63
C GLY A 191 12.71 26.41 -16.39
N CYS A 192 13.29 25.68 -15.44
CA CYS A 192 13.89 26.23 -14.23
C CYS A 192 15.14 27.08 -14.58
N ALA A 193 15.97 26.62 -15.51
CA ALA A 193 17.10 27.37 -16.03
C ALA A 193 16.65 28.68 -16.68
N ALA A 194 15.58 28.65 -17.47
CA ALA A 194 15.02 29.88 -18.10
C ALA A 194 14.46 30.86 -17.04
N CYS A 195 13.87 30.36 -15.94
CA CYS A 195 13.44 31.21 -14.82
C CYS A 195 14.64 31.85 -14.08
N ALA A 196 15.72 31.08 -13.85
CA ALA A 196 16.96 31.57 -13.24
C ALA A 196 17.60 32.65 -14.08
N TRP A 197 17.56 32.51 -15.40
CA TRP A 197 18.08 33.50 -16.33
C TRP A 197 17.26 34.81 -16.32
N ASP A 198 15.91 34.71 -16.36
CA ASP A 198 14.98 35.84 -16.27
C ASP A 198 15.22 36.66 -14.98
N MET A 199 15.39 35.97 -13.83
CA MET A 199 15.71 36.60 -12.56
C MET A 199 17.05 37.34 -12.61
N LYS A 200 18.11 36.73 -13.15
CA LYS A 200 19.46 37.29 -13.23
C LYS A 200 19.51 38.55 -14.08
N GLY A 201 18.77 38.61 -15.20
CA GLY A 201 18.72 39.74 -16.11
C GLY A 201 18.04 40.98 -15.50
N ARG A 202 17.00 40.79 -14.70
CA ARG A 202 16.18 41.89 -14.14
C ARG A 202 16.71 42.47 -12.84
N VAL A 203 17.45 41.68 -12.04
CA VAL A 203 18.08 42.19 -10.81
C VAL A 203 19.23 43.19 -11.07
N GLY A 204 19.72 43.29 -12.33
CA GLY A 204 20.67 44.33 -12.72
C GLY A 204 20.07 45.75 -12.89
N GLU A 205 18.74 45.83 -12.99
CA GLU A 205 18.02 47.10 -13.25
C GLU A 205 17.28 47.67 -12.02
N ALA A 206 17.12 46.89 -10.94
CA ALA A 206 16.46 47.36 -9.73
C ALA A 206 17.47 47.64 -8.63
N ALA A 207 17.59 48.95 -8.27
CA ALA A 207 18.21 49.36 -7.02
C ALA A 207 17.54 48.66 -5.82
N PRO A 208 18.24 48.48 -4.68
CA PRO A 208 17.63 47.85 -3.51
C PRO A 208 16.41 48.69 -3.10
N SER A 209 15.23 48.16 -3.39
CA SER A 209 13.98 48.76 -2.90
C SER A 209 13.92 48.51 -1.42
N GLU A 210 14.25 49.50 -0.63
CA GLU A 210 13.85 49.71 0.76
C GLU A 210 12.33 49.95 0.83
N ALA A 211 11.55 49.00 0.38
CA ALA A 211 10.10 49.04 0.54
C ALA A 211 9.63 47.75 1.25
N VAL A 212 10.20 47.48 2.39
CA VAL A 212 9.42 46.91 3.47
C VAL A 212 8.82 48.13 4.17
N ALA A 213 7.56 48.43 3.86
CA ALA A 213 6.78 49.36 4.65
C ALA A 213 7.00 49.01 6.13
N GLU A 214 7.41 49.96 6.89
CA GLU A 214 7.32 50.03 8.33
C GLU A 214 5.82 49.96 8.71
N ASP A 215 5.26 48.77 8.72
CA ASP A 215 4.10 48.49 9.56
C ASP A 215 4.66 48.35 10.97
N THR A 216 4.63 49.46 11.68
CA THR A 216 4.87 49.60 13.11
C THR A 216 3.76 48.93 13.92
N GLU A 217 3.63 47.66 13.80
CA GLU A 217 3.10 46.79 14.87
C GLU A 217 4.21 45.82 15.22
N GLU A 218 4.73 45.92 16.44
CA GLU A 218 5.56 44.94 17.11
C GLU A 218 4.77 43.61 17.22
N THR A 219 4.69 42.92 16.09
CA THR A 219 4.12 41.56 16.11
C THR A 219 5.22 40.62 16.61
N GLU A 220 5.07 40.21 17.87
CA GLU A 220 5.94 39.27 18.58
C GLU A 220 6.29 38.06 17.70
N ARG A 221 7.54 37.58 17.84
CA ARG A 221 7.94 36.29 17.23
C ARG A 221 6.99 35.20 17.70
N PRO A 222 6.61 34.27 16.82
CA PRO A 222 5.71 33.18 17.23
C PRO A 222 6.23 32.48 18.48
N GLY A 223 5.45 32.48 19.54
CA GLY A 223 5.82 31.83 20.80
C GLY A 223 6.03 30.33 20.62
N ALA A 224 6.85 29.72 21.49
CA ALA A 224 7.15 28.28 21.44
C ALA A 224 5.88 27.39 21.40
N GLY A 225 4.84 27.74 22.16
CA GLY A 225 3.55 27.01 22.14
C GLY A 225 2.88 26.99 20.76
N ARG A 226 2.95 28.08 20.00
CA ARG A 226 2.38 28.17 18.65
C ARG A 226 3.18 27.31 17.66
N THR A 227 4.48 27.26 17.78
CA THR A 227 5.36 26.39 17.00
C THR A 227 5.09 24.93 17.27
N VAL A 228 4.90 24.54 18.53
CA VAL A 228 4.53 23.17 18.92
C VAL A 228 3.17 22.76 18.32
N LEU A 229 2.19 23.69 18.30
CA LEU A 229 0.89 23.43 17.64
C LEU A 229 1.04 23.23 16.13
N TRP A 230 1.87 24.00 15.44
CA TRP A 230 2.13 23.81 14.00
C TRP A 230 2.72 22.43 13.72
N LEU A 231 3.72 22.02 14.49
CA LEU A 231 4.33 20.71 14.40
C LEU A 231 3.33 19.59 14.70
N GLY A 232 2.57 19.72 15.81
CA GLY A 232 1.62 18.72 16.25
C GLY A 232 0.44 18.51 15.30
N LEU A 233 -0.17 19.58 14.77
CA LEU A 233 -1.27 19.51 13.82
C LEU A 233 -0.82 18.86 12.49
N SER A 234 0.34 19.25 11.98
CA SER A 234 0.91 18.67 10.76
C SER A 234 1.29 17.21 10.96
N ALA A 235 1.90 16.87 12.11
CA ALA A 235 2.23 15.48 12.44
C ALA A 235 0.96 14.62 12.56
N CYS A 236 -0.07 15.11 13.24
CA CYS A 236 -1.35 14.42 13.40
C CYS A 236 -2.01 14.10 12.04
N ALA A 237 -2.07 15.09 11.14
CA ALA A 237 -2.59 14.88 9.79
C ALA A 237 -1.78 13.87 8.99
N SER A 238 -0.43 13.90 9.10
CA SER A 238 0.46 12.95 8.44
C SER A 238 0.32 11.53 9.01
N VAL A 239 0.21 11.38 10.32
CA VAL A 239 -0.05 10.07 10.97
C VAL A 239 -1.39 9.52 10.50
N LEU A 240 -2.44 10.34 10.48
CA LEU A 240 -3.76 9.91 10.02
C LEU A 240 -3.74 9.46 8.55
N LEU A 241 -3.04 10.19 7.66
CA LEU A 241 -2.85 9.81 6.27
C LEU A 241 -2.24 8.41 6.15
N LEU A 242 -1.08 8.20 6.79
CA LEU A 242 -0.34 6.95 6.64
C LEU A 242 -1.03 5.78 7.32
N ALA A 243 -1.62 6.00 8.48
CA ALA A 243 -2.37 4.97 9.20
C ALA A 243 -3.65 4.57 8.45
N THR A 244 -4.37 5.54 7.82
CA THR A 244 -5.50 5.23 6.94
C THR A 244 -5.07 4.43 5.72
N THR A 245 -3.93 4.81 5.11
CA THR A 245 -3.40 4.09 3.94
C THR A 245 -2.99 2.66 4.31
N ASN A 246 -2.39 2.46 5.48
CA ASN A 246 -2.08 1.12 6.00
C ASN A 246 -3.33 0.27 6.15
N GLN A 247 -4.38 0.83 6.76
CA GLN A 247 -5.64 0.12 6.97
C GLN A 247 -6.28 -0.31 5.64
N LEU A 248 -6.40 0.61 4.67
CA LEU A 248 -6.96 0.32 3.35
C LEU A 248 -6.11 -0.71 2.58
N SER A 249 -4.79 -0.62 2.68
CA SER A 249 -3.89 -1.54 1.96
C SER A 249 -3.91 -2.96 2.54
N GLN A 250 -4.25 -3.12 3.83
CA GLN A 250 -4.44 -4.42 4.45
C GLN A 250 -5.75 -5.07 4.07
N ASP A 251 -6.85 -4.28 4.11
CA ASP A 251 -8.19 -4.82 3.99
C ASP A 251 -8.57 -5.11 2.53
N VAL A 252 -7.92 -4.45 1.55
CA VAL A 252 -8.29 -4.53 0.13
C VAL A 252 -7.17 -5.04 -0.77
N ALA A 253 -6.10 -4.26 -0.94
CA ALA A 253 -4.94 -4.62 -1.76
C ALA A 253 -3.78 -3.62 -1.59
N ALA A 254 -2.54 -4.06 -1.66
CA ALA A 254 -1.39 -3.19 -1.76
C ALA A 254 -1.18 -2.76 -3.22
N GLY A 255 -1.66 -1.60 -3.59
CA GLY A 255 -1.54 -1.10 -4.97
C GLY A 255 -1.69 0.41 -5.10
N PRO A 256 -1.22 0.97 -6.23
CA PRO A 256 -1.15 2.43 -6.42
C PRO A 256 -2.48 3.16 -6.21
N PHE A 257 -3.61 2.57 -6.63
CA PHE A 257 -4.92 3.19 -6.44
C PHE A 257 -5.24 3.49 -4.97
N LEU A 258 -4.99 2.52 -4.07
CA LEU A 258 -5.28 2.65 -2.64
C LEU A 258 -4.26 3.53 -1.91
N TRP A 259 -3.11 3.81 -2.51
CA TRP A 259 -2.14 4.77 -1.98
C TRP A 259 -2.46 6.20 -2.44
N VAL A 260 -2.84 6.33 -3.70
CA VAL A 260 -3.16 7.62 -4.33
C VAL A 260 -4.41 8.25 -3.72
N LEU A 261 -5.45 7.48 -3.43
CA LEU A 261 -6.72 8.02 -2.95
C LEU A 261 -6.59 8.75 -1.59
N PRO A 262 -5.99 8.15 -0.53
CA PRO A 262 -5.77 8.86 0.73
C PRO A 262 -4.85 10.09 0.57
N LEU A 263 -3.79 9.98 -0.23
CA LEU A 263 -2.87 11.07 -0.47
C LEU A 263 -3.53 12.23 -1.24
N ALA A 264 -4.41 11.93 -2.19
CA ALA A 264 -5.21 12.94 -2.90
C ALA A 264 -6.18 13.66 -1.96
N ILE A 265 -6.82 12.94 -1.04
CA ILE A 265 -7.70 13.52 -0.02
C ILE A 265 -6.90 14.43 0.92
N TYR A 266 -5.74 13.98 1.41
CA TYR A 266 -4.85 14.77 2.24
C TYR A 266 -4.43 16.08 1.54
N LEU A 267 -3.98 15.98 0.28
CA LEU A 267 -3.60 17.13 -0.52
C LEU A 267 -4.80 18.07 -0.76
N LEU A 268 -5.95 17.52 -1.07
CA LEU A 268 -7.18 18.29 -1.28
C LEU A 268 -7.59 19.05 -0.01
N THR A 269 -7.55 18.41 1.16
CA THR A 269 -7.87 19.08 2.44
C THR A 269 -6.91 20.22 2.75
N PHE A 270 -5.62 20.05 2.43
CA PHE A 270 -4.63 21.12 2.56
C PHE A 270 -4.94 22.28 1.61
N ILE A 271 -5.24 22.00 0.34
CA ILE A 271 -5.62 23.00 -0.65
C ILE A 271 -6.87 23.77 -0.18
N LEU A 272 -7.93 23.06 0.16
CA LEU A 272 -9.21 23.68 0.59
C LEU A 272 -9.06 24.56 1.83
N ALA A 273 -8.30 24.11 2.83
CA ALA A 273 -8.09 24.85 4.06
C ALA A 273 -7.26 26.13 3.83
N PHE A 274 -6.28 26.10 2.90
CA PHE A 274 -5.37 27.23 2.66
C PHE A 274 -5.84 28.19 1.56
N GLU A 275 -6.80 27.80 0.69
CA GLU A 275 -7.29 28.64 -0.37
C GLU A 275 -8.37 29.63 0.11
N ARG A 276 -9.35 29.18 0.91
CA ARG A 276 -10.43 30.02 1.40
C ARG A 276 -10.82 29.64 2.82
N GLU A 277 -10.75 30.60 3.73
CA GLU A 277 -11.16 30.42 5.14
C GLU A 277 -12.64 29.96 5.28
N ALA A 278 -13.50 30.43 4.38
CA ALA A 278 -14.93 30.08 4.35
C ALA A 278 -15.20 28.57 4.09
N LEU A 279 -14.22 27.83 3.57
CA LEU A 279 -14.39 26.38 3.31
C LEU A 279 -14.17 25.52 4.57
N TYR A 280 -13.66 26.09 5.67
CA TYR A 280 -13.50 25.37 6.92
C TYR A 280 -14.49 25.89 7.99
N SER A 281 -15.48 25.09 8.32
CA SER A 281 -16.35 25.27 9.47
C SER A 281 -16.00 24.25 10.56
N ARG A 282 -15.63 24.74 11.75
CA ARG A 282 -15.32 23.88 12.91
C ARG A 282 -16.49 22.96 13.26
N ALA A 283 -17.70 23.51 13.29
CA ALA A 283 -18.91 22.77 13.66
C ALA A 283 -19.19 21.63 12.67
N PHE A 284 -19.15 21.95 11.37
CA PHE A 284 -19.42 20.99 10.31
C PHE A 284 -18.39 19.84 10.30
N PHE A 285 -17.08 20.16 10.26
CA PHE A 285 -16.06 19.13 10.18
C PHE A 285 -15.89 18.34 11.49
N SER A 286 -16.20 18.93 12.65
CA SER A 286 -16.25 18.17 13.89
C SER A 286 -17.43 17.18 13.92
N LEU A 287 -18.61 17.57 13.43
CA LEU A 287 -19.73 16.66 13.30
C LEU A 287 -19.45 15.55 12.27
N LEU A 288 -18.87 15.91 11.12
CA LEU A 288 -18.49 14.96 10.09
C LEU A 288 -17.46 13.94 10.64
N LEU A 289 -16.50 14.40 11.45
CA LEU A 289 -15.50 13.53 12.08
C LEU A 289 -16.18 12.52 13.03
N VAL A 290 -17.15 12.94 13.83
CA VAL A 290 -17.90 12.02 14.72
C VAL A 290 -18.65 10.96 13.92
N VAL A 291 -19.35 11.37 12.87
CA VAL A 291 -20.09 10.44 11.99
C VAL A 291 -19.13 9.46 11.31
N ALA A 292 -18.01 9.97 10.80
CA ALA A 292 -17.02 9.16 10.11
C ALA A 292 -16.33 8.15 11.06
N VAL A 293 -16.00 8.57 12.29
CA VAL A 293 -15.44 7.65 13.32
C VAL A 293 -16.46 6.56 13.68
N GLY A 294 -17.76 6.90 13.74
CA GLY A 294 -18.85 5.91 13.89
C GLY A 294 -18.89 4.90 12.75
N GLY A 295 -18.74 5.38 11.51
CA GLY A 295 -18.62 4.54 10.33
C GLY A 295 -17.41 3.61 10.38
N VAL A 296 -16.24 4.12 10.76
CA VAL A 296 -15.01 3.31 10.94
C VAL A 296 -15.22 2.25 12.02
N THR A 297 -15.78 2.60 13.15
CA THR A 297 -16.06 1.64 14.23
C THR A 297 -16.95 0.50 13.73
N ARG A 298 -18.01 0.83 12.99
CA ARG A 298 -18.89 -0.17 12.38
C ARG A 298 -18.12 -1.11 11.44
N VAL A 299 -17.30 -0.56 10.53
CA VAL A 299 -16.48 -1.35 9.59
C VAL A 299 -15.53 -2.30 10.33
N VAL A 300 -14.87 -1.82 11.39
CA VAL A 300 -13.96 -2.64 12.21
C VAL A 300 -14.70 -3.77 12.92
N LEU A 301 -15.93 -3.54 13.40
CA LEU A 301 -16.75 -4.55 14.07
C LEU A 301 -17.32 -5.59 13.09
N GLU A 302 -17.75 -5.18 11.90
CA GLU A 302 -18.27 -6.08 10.86
C GLU A 302 -17.13 -6.85 10.13
N GLY A 303 -15.91 -6.33 10.14
CA GLY A 303 -14.72 -6.93 9.55
C GLY A 303 -14.76 -7.05 8.02
N PRO A 304 -14.14 -8.10 7.44
CA PRO A 304 -13.94 -8.25 5.98
C PRO A 304 -15.23 -8.39 5.17
N HIS A 305 -16.35 -8.67 5.82
CA HIS A 305 -17.66 -8.82 5.15
C HIS A 305 -18.32 -7.49 4.78
N THR A 306 -17.76 -6.37 5.26
CA THR A 306 -18.28 -5.03 4.92
C THR A 306 -18.04 -4.75 3.44
N PRO A 307 -19.05 -4.26 2.69
CA PRO A 307 -18.87 -3.88 1.29
C PRO A 307 -17.75 -2.85 1.10
N LEU A 308 -16.90 -3.03 0.08
CA LEU A 308 -15.73 -2.18 -0.21
C LEU A 308 -16.07 -0.68 -0.25
N VAL A 309 -17.21 -0.34 -0.88
CA VAL A 309 -17.66 1.07 -0.97
C VAL A 309 -17.88 1.66 0.42
N LEU A 310 -18.45 0.89 1.35
CA LEU A 310 -18.69 1.36 2.72
C LEU A 310 -17.39 1.49 3.50
N GLN A 311 -16.44 0.56 3.32
CA GLN A 311 -15.08 0.66 3.88
C GLN A 311 -14.38 1.94 3.38
N LEU A 312 -14.37 2.16 2.05
CA LEU A 312 -13.77 3.35 1.45
C LEU A 312 -14.42 4.64 1.95
N LEU A 313 -15.75 4.70 2.01
CA LEU A 313 -16.47 5.87 2.53
C LEU A 313 -16.15 6.14 4.00
N ALA A 314 -16.06 5.12 4.84
CA ALA A 314 -15.75 5.27 6.26
C ALA A 314 -14.31 5.76 6.47
N TYR A 315 -13.33 5.07 5.89
CA TYR A 315 -11.91 5.40 6.07
C TYR A 315 -11.53 6.73 5.39
N CYS A 316 -11.95 6.94 4.15
CA CYS A 316 -11.69 8.19 3.42
C CYS A 316 -12.47 9.37 4.02
N GLY A 317 -13.70 9.15 4.51
CA GLY A 317 -14.47 10.17 5.21
C GLY A 317 -13.84 10.59 6.53
N ALA A 318 -13.30 9.64 7.30
CA ALA A 318 -12.57 9.93 8.53
C ALA A 318 -11.26 10.69 8.26
N LEU A 319 -10.52 10.29 7.20
CA LEU A 319 -9.34 11.01 6.75
C LEU A 319 -9.67 12.44 6.32
N LEU A 320 -10.69 12.63 5.49
CA LEU A 320 -11.15 13.96 5.04
C LEU A 320 -11.50 14.85 6.23
N ALA A 321 -12.35 14.36 7.14
CA ALA A 321 -12.80 15.13 8.28
C ALA A 321 -11.65 15.46 9.26
N GLY A 322 -10.81 14.47 9.59
CA GLY A 322 -9.67 14.64 10.50
C GLY A 322 -8.61 15.58 9.93
N CYS A 323 -8.25 15.42 8.65
CA CYS A 323 -7.31 16.33 7.98
C CYS A 323 -7.88 17.74 7.82
N MET A 324 -9.17 17.91 7.53
CA MET A 324 -9.80 19.24 7.50
C MET A 324 -9.76 19.94 8.85
N VAL A 325 -9.96 19.20 9.96
CA VAL A 325 -9.79 19.75 11.32
C VAL A 325 -8.34 20.21 11.53
N CYS A 326 -7.35 19.33 11.26
CA CYS A 326 -5.94 19.65 11.45
C CYS A 326 -5.48 20.83 10.57
N HIS A 327 -5.76 20.78 9.27
CA HIS A 327 -5.34 21.82 8.30
C HIS A 327 -6.10 23.14 8.49
N GLY A 328 -7.39 23.09 8.84
CA GLY A 328 -8.19 24.28 9.12
C GLY A 328 -7.69 25.03 10.36
N GLU A 329 -7.39 24.31 11.45
CA GLU A 329 -6.80 24.93 12.63
C GLU A 329 -5.36 25.41 12.38
N LEU A 330 -4.58 24.67 11.58
CA LEU A 330 -3.25 25.08 11.16
C LEU A 330 -3.29 26.42 10.38
N TYR A 331 -4.25 26.56 9.45
CA TYR A 331 -4.44 27.81 8.70
C TYR A 331 -4.84 28.98 9.61
N ARG A 332 -5.71 28.77 10.59
CA ARG A 332 -6.10 29.78 11.56
C ARG A 332 -4.95 30.25 12.45
N LEU A 333 -4.00 29.37 12.71
CA LEU A 333 -2.79 29.66 13.48
C LEU A 333 -1.65 30.25 12.65
N ARG A 334 -1.85 30.50 11.35
CA ARG A 334 -0.80 31.03 10.47
C ARG A 334 -0.23 32.37 10.98
N PRO A 335 1.07 32.59 10.84
CA PRO A 335 1.71 33.85 11.24
C PRO A 335 1.53 34.93 10.17
N ALA A 336 1.98 36.15 10.52
CA ALA A 336 2.13 37.23 9.56
C ALA A 336 3.03 36.85 8.36
N PRO A 337 2.87 37.49 7.17
CA PRO A 337 3.58 37.12 5.93
C PRO A 337 5.10 36.99 6.06
N ARG A 338 5.74 37.80 6.89
CA ARG A 338 7.19 37.73 7.17
C ARG A 338 7.69 36.42 7.76
N HIS A 339 6.83 35.65 8.43
CA HIS A 339 7.17 34.39 9.10
C HIS A 339 6.62 33.14 8.36
N LEU A 340 5.99 33.28 7.20
CA LEU A 340 5.37 32.19 6.45
C LEU A 340 6.39 31.10 6.03
N SER A 341 7.62 31.47 5.70
CA SER A 341 8.63 30.47 5.31
C SER A 341 9.02 29.56 6.49
N ALA A 342 9.15 30.12 7.69
CA ALA A 342 9.39 29.35 8.91
C ALA A 342 8.18 28.48 9.28
N PHE A 343 6.97 28.99 9.09
CA PHE A 343 5.73 28.24 9.29
C PHE A 343 5.66 27.01 8.38
N PHE A 344 5.86 27.15 7.04
CA PHE A 344 5.84 26.02 6.12
C PHE A 344 6.97 25.03 6.38
N LEU A 345 8.12 25.49 6.87
CA LEU A 345 9.20 24.62 7.31
C LEU A 345 8.75 23.78 8.52
N CYS A 346 8.10 24.40 9.52
CA CYS A 346 7.52 23.69 10.68
C CYS A 346 6.45 22.67 10.23
N VAL A 347 5.59 23.05 9.30
CA VAL A 347 4.57 22.12 8.72
C VAL A 347 5.25 20.93 8.08
N SER A 348 6.32 21.14 7.30
CA SER A 348 7.07 20.04 6.67
C SER A 348 7.77 19.15 7.70
N ILE A 349 8.37 19.75 8.75
CA ILE A 349 8.96 18.97 9.87
C ILE A 349 7.90 18.13 10.56
N GLY A 350 6.73 18.68 10.87
CA GLY A 350 5.62 17.95 11.45
C GLY A 350 5.19 16.76 10.58
N GLY A 351 5.10 16.97 9.26
CA GLY A 351 4.82 15.90 8.29
C GLY A 351 5.83 14.76 8.38
N VAL A 352 7.14 15.08 8.37
CA VAL A 352 8.22 14.08 8.51
C VAL A 352 8.16 13.36 9.86
N LEU A 353 7.88 14.09 10.94
CA LEU A 353 7.75 13.47 12.28
C LEU A 353 6.59 12.48 12.32
N GLY A 354 5.44 12.83 11.72
CA GLY A 354 4.31 11.91 11.59
C GLY A 354 4.66 10.68 10.75
N GLY A 355 5.33 10.88 9.62
CA GLY A 355 5.81 9.80 8.75
C GLY A 355 6.81 8.88 9.45
N ALA A 356 7.79 9.45 10.15
CA ALA A 356 8.78 8.69 10.94
C ALA A 356 8.11 7.91 12.08
N PHE A 357 7.12 8.50 12.73
CA PHE A 357 6.37 7.81 13.77
C PHE A 357 5.67 6.57 13.23
N VAL A 358 4.93 6.67 12.11
CA VAL A 358 4.20 5.53 11.54
C VAL A 358 5.14 4.48 10.94
N SER A 359 6.20 4.92 10.22
CA SER A 359 7.09 3.99 9.49
C SER A 359 8.15 3.33 10.39
N LEU A 360 8.67 4.07 11.38
CA LEU A 360 9.78 3.61 12.21
C LEU A 360 9.38 3.43 13.68
N GLY A 361 8.62 4.36 14.26
CA GLY A 361 8.26 4.34 15.66
C GLY A 361 7.17 3.33 15.99
N ALA A 362 6.04 3.39 15.30
CA ALA A 362 4.87 2.57 15.60
C ALA A 362 5.13 1.05 15.56
N PRO A 363 5.93 0.49 14.63
CA PRO A 363 6.24 -0.94 14.61
C PRO A 363 7.01 -1.42 15.87
N HIS A 364 7.75 -0.54 16.53
CA HIS A 364 8.47 -0.85 17.77
C HIS A 364 7.65 -0.60 19.03
N LEU A 365 6.67 0.32 18.97
CA LEU A 365 5.87 0.71 20.12
C LEU A 365 4.59 -0.13 20.24
N PHE A 366 4.02 -0.59 19.12
CA PHE A 366 2.73 -1.25 19.10
C PHE A 366 2.82 -2.60 18.38
N LEU A 367 2.22 -3.60 18.97
CA LEU A 367 2.08 -4.93 18.37
C LEU A 367 0.93 -4.99 17.34
N THR A 368 0.06 -3.98 17.29
CA THR A 368 -1.07 -3.85 16.35
C THR A 368 -0.97 -2.51 15.62
N PHE A 369 -1.89 -2.22 14.71
CA PHE A 369 -1.96 -0.91 14.04
C PHE A 369 -2.68 0.15 14.90
N ALA A 370 -2.26 0.30 16.16
CA ALA A 370 -2.83 1.23 17.14
C ALA A 370 -2.67 2.70 16.72
N GLU A 371 -1.74 3.01 15.80
CA GLU A 371 -1.54 4.36 15.26
C GLU A 371 -2.78 4.93 14.59
N TYR A 372 -3.66 4.08 14.00
CA TYR A 372 -4.89 4.56 13.36
C TYR A 372 -5.94 5.07 14.36
N PRO A 373 -6.40 4.28 15.35
CA PRO A 373 -7.33 4.79 16.36
C PRO A 373 -6.72 5.92 17.20
N LEU A 374 -5.41 5.92 17.45
CA LEU A 374 -4.74 7.01 18.14
C LEU A 374 -4.76 8.32 17.34
N ALA A 375 -4.53 8.27 16.02
CA ALA A 375 -4.61 9.44 15.16
C ALA A 375 -6.05 10.00 15.09
N LEU A 376 -7.07 9.15 14.99
CA LEU A 376 -8.47 9.58 15.04
C LEU A 376 -8.80 10.23 16.39
N THR A 377 -8.34 9.65 17.48
CA THR A 377 -8.48 10.21 18.83
C THR A 377 -7.83 11.60 18.92
N ALA A 378 -6.59 11.72 18.40
CA ALA A 378 -5.88 13.00 18.40
C ALA A 378 -6.65 14.05 17.56
N CYS A 379 -7.21 13.70 16.40
CA CYS A 379 -8.05 14.62 15.63
C CYS A 379 -9.29 15.05 16.39
N CYS A 380 -9.96 14.14 17.10
CA CYS A 380 -11.11 14.48 17.96
C CYS A 380 -10.70 15.41 19.11
N LEU A 381 -9.54 15.18 19.73
CA LEU A 381 -9.03 16.07 20.77
C LEU A 381 -8.68 17.46 20.22
N VAL A 382 -8.06 17.54 19.04
CA VAL A 382 -7.80 18.80 18.35
C VAL A 382 -9.09 19.57 18.11
N ALA A 383 -10.12 18.90 17.57
CA ALA A 383 -11.43 19.51 17.35
C ALA A 383 -12.07 20.01 18.65
N LEU A 384 -11.97 19.20 19.71
CA LEU A 384 -12.50 19.55 21.04
C LEU A 384 -11.79 20.76 21.64
N VAL A 385 -10.46 20.77 21.62
CA VAL A 385 -9.63 21.89 22.14
C VAL A 385 -9.91 23.16 21.35
N ALA A 386 -9.97 23.08 20.01
CA ALA A 386 -10.25 24.23 19.16
C ALA A 386 -11.63 24.87 19.47
N MET A 387 -12.65 24.03 19.77
CA MET A 387 -13.98 24.54 20.17
C MET A 387 -13.99 25.15 21.59
N VAL A 388 -13.09 24.72 22.48
CA VAL A 388 -13.02 25.25 23.86
C VAL A 388 -12.25 26.56 23.93
N VAL A 389 -11.08 26.60 23.28
CA VAL A 389 -10.12 27.72 23.41
C VAL A 389 -10.55 28.93 22.58
N HIS A 390 -11.23 28.71 21.45
CA HIS A 390 -11.67 29.79 20.57
C HIS A 390 -13.18 29.66 20.25
N PRO A 391 -14.08 30.01 21.16
CA PRO A 391 -15.51 29.96 20.90
C PRO A 391 -15.87 31.07 19.88
N THR A 392 -16.00 30.71 18.64
CA THR A 392 -16.57 31.59 17.60
C THR A 392 -18.07 31.77 17.83
N GLY A 393 -18.52 33.02 17.92
CA GLY A 393 -19.87 33.41 18.42
C GLY A 393 -21.08 32.96 17.59
N GLU A 394 -20.93 32.43 16.38
CA GLU A 394 -22.00 32.38 15.40
C GLU A 394 -22.52 30.99 14.98
N GLU A 395 -21.85 29.89 15.30
CA GLU A 395 -22.16 28.62 14.62
C GLU A 395 -23.09 27.64 15.36
N LEU A 396 -23.24 27.71 16.68
CA LEU A 396 -24.13 26.82 17.44
C LEU A 396 -24.54 27.42 18.77
N THR A 397 -25.79 27.20 19.22
CA THR A 397 -26.24 27.59 20.58
C THR A 397 -25.42 26.82 21.62
N GLY A 398 -25.14 27.47 22.77
CA GLY A 398 -24.26 26.91 23.81
C GLY A 398 -24.62 25.51 24.31
N ARG A 399 -25.92 25.14 24.21
CA ARG A 399 -26.42 23.80 24.57
C ARG A 399 -26.00 22.73 23.59
N TRP A 400 -26.10 22.97 22.28
CA TRP A 400 -25.69 22.04 21.22
C TRP A 400 -24.17 21.86 21.19
N ARG A 401 -23.41 22.93 21.42
CA ARG A 401 -21.94 22.85 21.57
C ARG A 401 -21.53 21.92 22.73
N ARG A 402 -22.19 22.06 23.88
CA ARG A 402 -21.91 21.23 25.05
C ARG A 402 -22.25 19.77 24.79
N MET A 403 -23.42 19.51 24.16
CA MET A 403 -23.81 18.14 23.79
C MET A 403 -22.85 17.50 22.80
N LEU A 404 -22.43 18.21 21.76
CA LEU A 404 -21.48 17.71 20.76
C LEU A 404 -20.12 17.36 21.42
N ARG A 405 -19.62 18.20 22.33
CA ARG A 405 -18.39 17.94 23.08
C ARG A 405 -18.50 16.69 23.95
N ILE A 406 -19.58 16.54 24.70
CA ILE A 406 -19.82 15.38 25.55
C ILE A 406 -19.91 14.12 24.68
N PHE A 407 -20.64 14.19 23.56
CA PHE A 407 -20.81 13.07 22.65
C PHE A 407 -19.48 12.66 22.00
N MET A 408 -18.66 13.60 21.54
CA MET A 408 -17.32 13.33 21.01
C MET A 408 -16.41 12.66 22.05
N LEU A 409 -16.40 13.18 23.27
CA LEU A 409 -15.57 12.62 24.35
C LEU A 409 -16.05 11.21 24.74
N ALA A 410 -17.36 11.03 24.91
CA ALA A 410 -17.94 9.72 25.20
C ALA A 410 -17.66 8.71 24.10
N PHE A 411 -17.79 9.11 22.82
CA PHE A 411 -17.55 8.27 21.68
C PHE A 411 -16.07 7.83 21.56
N VAL A 412 -15.14 8.76 21.80
CA VAL A 412 -13.69 8.45 21.84
C VAL A 412 -13.39 7.46 22.95
N VAL A 413 -13.92 7.68 24.15
CA VAL A 413 -13.68 6.80 25.30
C VAL A 413 -14.30 5.42 25.10
N VAL A 414 -15.56 5.37 24.63
CA VAL A 414 -16.26 4.10 24.38
C VAL A 414 -15.67 3.36 23.19
N GLY A 415 -15.42 4.04 22.05
CA GLY A 415 -14.84 3.41 20.86
C GLY A 415 -13.45 2.81 21.11
N LEU A 416 -12.57 3.54 21.83
CA LEU A 416 -11.28 3.01 22.26
C LEU A 416 -11.42 1.89 23.30
N GLY A 417 -12.36 2.01 24.23
CA GLY A 417 -12.61 1.01 25.29
C GLY A 417 -13.10 -0.31 24.70
N VAL A 418 -14.08 -0.27 23.80
CA VAL A 418 -14.63 -1.47 23.14
C VAL A 418 -13.56 -2.14 22.26
N SER A 419 -12.78 -1.37 21.50
CA SER A 419 -11.71 -1.91 20.65
C SER A 419 -10.61 -2.63 21.47
N VAL A 420 -10.47 -2.30 22.75
CA VAL A 420 -9.43 -2.90 23.63
C VAL A 420 -9.96 -4.12 24.41
N VAL A 421 -11.24 -4.16 24.76
CA VAL A 421 -11.78 -5.13 25.71
C VAL A 421 -12.19 -6.46 25.07
N ASP A 422 -12.84 -6.45 23.90
CA ASP A 422 -13.36 -7.68 23.30
C ASP A 422 -12.29 -8.60 22.66
N PHE A 423 -11.18 -8.03 22.20
CA PHE A 423 -10.10 -8.78 21.54
C PHE A 423 -9.13 -9.49 22.51
N ARG A 424 -9.12 -9.15 23.78
CA ARG A 424 -8.08 -9.66 24.71
C ARG A 424 -8.28 -11.10 25.20
N ARG A 425 -9.48 -11.63 25.18
CA ARG A 425 -9.77 -12.97 25.77
C ARG A 425 -9.30 -14.15 24.92
N GLU A 426 -9.35 -14.04 23.60
CA GLU A 426 -9.00 -15.12 22.69
C GLU A 426 -7.58 -15.03 22.13
N ILE A 427 -6.94 -13.86 22.17
CA ILE A 427 -5.60 -13.65 21.60
C ILE A 427 -4.54 -14.25 22.52
N ARG A 428 -3.71 -15.16 22.00
CA ARG A 428 -2.58 -15.77 22.68
C ARG A 428 -1.24 -15.15 22.30
N LEU A 429 -1.12 -14.72 21.05
CA LEU A 429 0.06 -14.09 20.53
C LEU A 429 -0.34 -12.98 19.55
N THR A 430 0.34 -11.86 19.65
CA THR A 430 0.34 -10.83 18.61
C THR A 430 1.79 -10.49 18.29
N ALA A 431 2.14 -10.51 17.02
CA ALA A 431 3.45 -10.12 16.52
C ALA A 431 3.31 -9.18 15.33
N ARG A 432 4.13 -8.14 15.29
CA ARG A 432 4.20 -7.18 14.20
C ARG A 432 5.61 -7.14 13.62
N ASN A 433 5.72 -7.20 12.31
CA ASN A 433 6.96 -7.01 11.58
C ASN A 433 6.72 -6.23 10.29
N PHE A 434 7.71 -6.18 9.40
CA PHE A 434 7.61 -5.49 8.11
C PHE A 434 6.46 -6.03 7.23
N PHE A 435 6.12 -7.30 7.35
CA PHE A 435 5.09 -7.96 6.54
C PHE A 435 3.67 -7.79 7.10
N GLY A 436 3.50 -7.20 8.27
CA GLY A 436 2.20 -6.92 8.86
C GLY A 436 2.04 -7.41 10.30
N VAL A 437 0.79 -7.56 10.73
CA VAL A 437 0.43 -8.03 12.08
C VAL A 437 -0.15 -9.43 12.00
N VAL A 438 0.48 -10.34 12.71
CA VAL A 438 0.06 -11.73 12.86
C VAL A 438 -0.49 -11.98 14.26
N GLN A 439 -1.63 -12.66 14.36
CA GLN A 439 -2.26 -13.00 15.63
C GLN A 439 -2.59 -14.49 15.69
N VAL A 440 -2.38 -15.09 16.86
CA VAL A 440 -2.87 -16.44 17.17
C VAL A 440 -4.02 -16.31 18.17
N LEU A 441 -5.18 -16.81 17.80
CA LEU A 441 -6.37 -16.87 18.64
C LEU A 441 -6.56 -18.29 19.14
N GLU A 442 -6.99 -18.45 20.40
CA GLU A 442 -7.43 -19.71 20.99
C GLU A 442 -8.94 -19.66 21.22
N GLN A 443 -9.67 -20.58 20.63
CA GLN A 443 -11.14 -20.61 20.66
C GLN A 443 -11.64 -21.97 21.17
N GLY A 444 -12.81 -21.96 21.82
CA GLY A 444 -13.47 -23.20 22.28
C GLY A 444 -12.76 -23.93 23.43
N ARG A 445 -12.03 -23.23 24.28
CA ARG A 445 -11.21 -23.77 25.37
C ARG A 445 -11.98 -24.66 26.34
N ASP A 446 -13.26 -24.36 26.53
CA ASP A 446 -14.13 -25.10 27.47
C ASP A 446 -14.78 -26.36 26.84
N ASP A 447 -14.57 -26.60 25.55
CA ASP A 447 -15.11 -27.70 24.80
C ASP A 447 -14.03 -28.36 23.93
N ALA A 448 -13.53 -29.50 24.30
CA ALA A 448 -12.44 -30.19 23.61
C ALA A 448 -12.71 -30.38 22.11
N ALA A 449 -13.96 -30.63 21.73
CA ALA A 449 -14.35 -30.80 20.32
C ALA A 449 -14.33 -29.51 19.51
N LYS A 450 -14.34 -28.34 20.18
CA LYS A 450 -14.28 -27.00 19.54
C LYS A 450 -12.96 -26.30 19.78
N HIS A 451 -12.12 -26.84 20.66
CA HIS A 451 -10.84 -26.21 21.01
C HIS A 451 -9.90 -26.21 19.82
N ARG A 452 -9.51 -24.99 19.40
CA ARG A 452 -8.69 -24.76 18.22
C ARG A 452 -7.84 -23.51 18.32
N PHE A 453 -6.72 -23.51 17.60
CA PHE A 453 -5.92 -22.32 17.34
C PHE A 453 -6.18 -21.81 15.92
N THR A 454 -6.23 -20.50 15.79
CA THR A 454 -6.50 -19.81 14.52
C THR A 454 -5.41 -18.78 14.27
N LEU A 455 -4.75 -18.86 13.11
CA LEU A 455 -3.82 -17.83 12.65
C LEU A 455 -4.58 -16.76 11.88
N LYS A 456 -4.44 -15.49 12.30
CA LYS A 456 -4.92 -14.33 11.55
C LYS A 456 -3.77 -13.46 11.11
N HIS A 457 -3.85 -12.95 9.87
CA HIS A 457 -2.98 -11.92 9.35
C HIS A 457 -3.88 -10.75 8.90
N GLY A 458 -3.79 -9.62 9.61
CA GLY A 458 -4.79 -8.56 9.46
C GLY A 458 -6.20 -9.05 9.83
N ALA A 459 -7.14 -8.87 8.92
CA ALA A 459 -8.54 -9.30 9.11
C ALA A 459 -8.80 -10.77 8.70
N ILE A 460 -7.90 -11.39 7.94
CA ILE A 460 -8.11 -12.69 7.29
C ILE A 460 -7.55 -13.85 8.12
N VAL A 461 -8.28 -14.99 8.12
CA VAL A 461 -7.85 -16.25 8.71
C VAL A 461 -7.00 -17.02 7.71
N HIS A 462 -5.73 -17.28 8.08
CA HIS A 462 -4.78 -18.02 7.25
C HIS A 462 -4.60 -19.48 7.66
N GLY A 463 -5.30 -19.93 8.69
CA GLY A 463 -5.29 -21.32 9.07
C GLY A 463 -5.97 -21.55 10.41
N VAL A 464 -6.51 -22.76 10.55
CA VAL A 464 -7.16 -23.26 11.76
C VAL A 464 -6.64 -24.66 12.05
N GLN A 465 -6.30 -24.93 13.31
CA GLN A 465 -5.94 -26.29 13.75
C GLN A 465 -6.66 -26.63 15.04
N TYR A 466 -7.35 -27.76 15.06
CA TYR A 466 -7.95 -28.33 16.26
C TYR A 466 -6.88 -28.95 17.17
N THR A 467 -7.11 -28.92 18.47
CA THR A 467 -6.19 -29.53 19.46
C THR A 467 -6.46 -30.99 19.69
N GLU A 468 -7.66 -31.46 19.35
CA GLU A 468 -8.07 -32.87 19.47
C GLU A 468 -7.19 -33.77 18.58
N PRO A 469 -6.56 -34.85 19.09
CA PRO A 469 -5.57 -35.68 18.39
C PRO A 469 -6.03 -36.21 17.02
N GLU A 470 -7.31 -36.59 16.89
CA GLU A 470 -7.86 -37.13 15.65
C GLU A 470 -8.11 -36.05 14.60
N ARG A 471 -8.51 -34.85 15.04
CA ARG A 471 -8.81 -33.70 14.17
C ARG A 471 -7.59 -32.85 13.89
N ARG A 472 -6.56 -32.90 14.73
CA ARG A 472 -5.34 -32.11 14.63
C ARG A 472 -4.62 -32.31 13.28
N LYS A 473 -4.65 -33.53 12.75
CA LYS A 473 -4.00 -33.91 11.48
C LYS A 473 -4.90 -33.72 10.27
N GLN A 474 -6.15 -33.29 10.43
CA GLN A 474 -7.04 -33.07 9.29
C GLN A 474 -6.70 -31.75 8.60
N PRO A 475 -6.59 -31.73 7.24
CA PRO A 475 -6.41 -30.50 6.50
C PRO A 475 -7.66 -29.63 6.65
N MET A 476 -7.48 -28.42 7.17
CA MET A 476 -8.57 -27.50 7.49
C MET A 476 -8.47 -26.20 6.68
N SER A 477 -9.37 -25.29 6.95
CA SER A 477 -9.51 -24.01 6.24
C SER A 477 -9.84 -24.24 4.76
N TYR A 478 -9.12 -23.62 3.85
CA TYR A 478 -9.30 -23.74 2.41
C TYR A 478 -8.39 -24.82 1.74
N PHE A 479 -7.71 -25.66 2.58
CA PHE A 479 -6.85 -26.77 2.15
C PHE A 479 -7.47 -28.15 2.38
N THR A 480 -8.79 -28.28 2.40
CA THR A 480 -9.45 -29.57 2.55
C THR A 480 -9.13 -30.52 1.39
N ARG A 481 -9.40 -31.82 1.56
CA ARG A 481 -9.21 -32.81 0.48
C ARG A 481 -10.10 -32.55 -0.72
N GLU A 482 -11.22 -31.87 -0.53
CA GLU A 482 -12.22 -31.47 -1.54
C GLU A 482 -11.90 -30.10 -2.17
N SER A 483 -10.89 -29.40 -1.66
CA SER A 483 -10.41 -28.14 -2.27
C SER A 483 -9.71 -28.40 -3.61
N GLY A 484 -9.52 -27.36 -4.42
CA GLY A 484 -8.82 -27.50 -5.69
C GLY A 484 -7.41 -28.07 -5.55
N LEU A 485 -6.66 -27.69 -4.51
CA LEU A 485 -5.35 -28.26 -4.22
C LEU A 485 -5.44 -29.74 -3.82
N GLY A 486 -6.40 -30.09 -2.94
CA GLY A 486 -6.62 -31.48 -2.53
C GLY A 486 -6.95 -32.39 -3.71
N LEU A 487 -7.84 -31.95 -4.59
CA LEU A 487 -8.19 -32.67 -5.81
C LEU A 487 -7.01 -32.79 -6.79
N ALA A 488 -6.21 -31.74 -6.97
CA ALA A 488 -5.04 -31.76 -7.83
C ALA A 488 -3.99 -32.79 -7.34
N ILE A 489 -3.72 -32.81 -6.04
CA ILE A 489 -2.81 -33.78 -5.43
C ILE A 489 -3.34 -35.22 -5.58
N ALA A 490 -4.63 -35.43 -5.31
CA ALA A 490 -5.26 -36.75 -5.44
C ALA A 490 -5.22 -37.26 -6.90
N GLU A 491 -5.49 -36.39 -7.86
CA GLU A 491 -5.42 -36.76 -9.29
C GLU A 491 -3.99 -37.05 -9.74
N HIS A 492 -3.02 -36.26 -9.34
CA HIS A 492 -1.61 -36.56 -9.65
C HIS A 492 -1.15 -37.89 -9.07
N ARG A 493 -1.61 -38.23 -7.89
CA ARG A 493 -1.32 -39.52 -7.26
C ARG A 493 -1.89 -40.67 -8.10
N ARG A 494 -3.16 -40.55 -8.51
CA ARG A 494 -3.80 -41.50 -9.41
C ARG A 494 -3.08 -41.58 -10.77
N LEU A 495 -2.69 -40.48 -11.34
CA LEU A 495 -1.97 -40.43 -12.61
C LEU A 495 -0.62 -41.14 -12.54
N ARG A 496 0.16 -40.93 -11.48
CA ARG A 496 1.42 -41.64 -11.26
C ARG A 496 1.25 -43.16 -11.13
N GLU A 497 0.22 -43.59 -10.43
CA GLU A 497 -0.13 -44.99 -10.31
C GLU A 497 -0.46 -45.61 -11.69
N VAL A 498 -1.31 -44.96 -12.46
CA VAL A 498 -1.67 -45.38 -13.83
C VAL A 498 -0.48 -45.42 -14.77
N LEU A 499 0.43 -44.45 -14.67
CA LEU A 499 1.61 -44.38 -15.50
C LEU A 499 2.78 -45.27 -15.00
N GLY A 500 2.63 -45.96 -13.87
CA GLY A 500 3.71 -46.76 -13.29
C GLY A 500 4.93 -45.94 -12.86
N LEU A 501 4.73 -44.68 -12.49
CA LEU A 501 5.81 -43.82 -12.03
C LEU A 501 6.13 -44.10 -10.56
N PRO A 502 7.37 -43.79 -10.08
CA PRO A 502 7.74 -43.97 -8.68
C PRO A 502 6.75 -43.31 -7.73
N GLU A 503 6.51 -43.95 -6.58
CA GLU A 503 5.69 -43.37 -5.51
C GLU A 503 6.33 -42.07 -4.96
N GLY A 504 5.49 -41.19 -4.43
CA GLY A 504 5.90 -39.92 -3.85
C GLY A 504 5.81 -38.75 -4.84
N LEU A 505 5.10 -37.71 -4.40
CA LEU A 505 4.90 -36.48 -5.15
C LEU A 505 5.89 -35.39 -4.72
N ARG A 506 6.24 -34.53 -5.67
CA ARG A 506 6.92 -33.27 -5.41
C ARG A 506 5.89 -32.15 -5.42
N ILE A 507 5.61 -31.59 -4.28
CA ILE A 507 4.58 -30.57 -4.08
C ILE A 507 5.28 -29.27 -3.72
N GLY A 508 5.11 -28.22 -4.52
CA GLY A 508 5.53 -26.86 -4.21
C GLY A 508 4.36 -26.06 -3.69
N VAL A 509 4.58 -25.27 -2.66
CA VAL A 509 3.55 -24.36 -2.12
C VAL A 509 4.16 -22.98 -1.91
N LEU A 510 3.67 -22.02 -2.65
CA LEU A 510 4.02 -20.61 -2.46
C LEU A 510 3.06 -20.03 -1.40
N GLY A 511 3.62 -19.67 -0.24
CA GLY A 511 2.88 -19.38 1.00
C GLY A 511 2.82 -20.60 1.93
N LEU A 512 3.11 -20.38 3.20
CA LEU A 512 3.16 -21.43 4.22
C LEU A 512 1.90 -21.44 5.11
N GLY A 513 1.45 -20.26 5.54
CA GLY A 513 0.42 -20.17 6.59
C GLY A 513 0.83 -20.94 7.85
N ILE A 514 -0.05 -21.80 8.34
CA ILE A 514 0.27 -22.71 9.47
C ILE A 514 0.76 -24.09 9.01
N GLY A 515 1.02 -24.26 7.70
CA GLY A 515 1.42 -25.54 7.13
C GLY A 515 0.27 -26.52 6.87
N SER A 516 -0.99 -26.08 6.84
CA SER A 516 -2.18 -26.94 6.68
C SER A 516 -2.11 -27.83 5.43
N SER A 517 -1.54 -27.36 4.34
CA SER A 517 -1.38 -28.12 3.09
C SER A 517 -0.46 -29.33 3.23
N ALA A 518 0.45 -29.36 4.23
CA ALA A 518 1.28 -30.52 4.51
C ALA A 518 0.44 -31.76 4.93
N ALA A 519 -0.76 -31.53 5.47
CA ALA A 519 -1.68 -32.63 5.84
C ALA A 519 -2.31 -33.34 4.61
N LEU A 520 -2.17 -32.80 3.40
CA LEU A 520 -2.57 -33.44 2.15
C LEU A 520 -1.51 -34.42 1.62
N ALA A 521 -0.27 -34.26 2.07
CA ALA A 521 0.85 -35.09 1.64
C ALA A 521 0.89 -36.44 2.39
N GLN A 522 1.55 -37.43 1.78
CA GLN A 522 1.70 -38.79 2.31
C GLN A 522 3.19 -39.13 2.50
N ALA A 523 3.43 -40.26 3.14
CA ALA A 523 4.78 -40.80 3.25
C ALA A 523 5.38 -41.03 1.85
N GLY A 524 6.62 -40.63 1.67
CA GLY A 524 7.32 -40.63 0.37
C GLY A 524 7.20 -39.33 -0.42
N ASP A 525 6.24 -38.45 -0.10
CA ASP A 525 6.14 -37.14 -0.73
C ASP A 525 7.21 -36.18 -0.20
N ARG A 526 7.52 -35.18 -1.04
CA ARG A 526 8.34 -34.02 -0.67
C ARG A 526 7.52 -32.75 -0.86
N VAL A 527 7.34 -31.98 0.22
CA VAL A 527 6.66 -30.69 0.18
C VAL A 527 7.67 -29.58 0.41
N ARG A 528 7.72 -28.62 -0.50
CA ARG A 528 8.62 -27.46 -0.43
C ARG A 528 7.79 -26.19 -0.34
N PHE A 529 7.94 -25.48 0.77
CA PHE A 529 7.26 -24.20 1.03
C PHE A 529 8.18 -23.03 0.75
N TYR A 530 7.60 -21.93 0.26
CA TYR A 530 8.25 -20.63 0.12
C TYR A 530 7.47 -19.60 0.93
N GLU A 531 8.09 -18.99 1.93
CA GLU A 531 7.43 -18.05 2.84
C GLU A 531 8.33 -16.84 3.11
N ILE A 532 7.75 -15.64 2.96
CA ILE A 532 8.49 -14.39 3.12
C ILE A 532 8.52 -13.93 4.59
N ASN A 533 7.55 -14.34 5.42
CA ASN A 533 7.41 -13.85 6.78
C ASN A 533 8.05 -14.81 7.80
N PRO A 534 9.20 -14.47 8.40
CA PRO A 534 9.89 -15.36 9.34
C PRO A 534 9.05 -15.69 10.59
N LYS A 535 8.10 -14.80 10.96
CA LYS A 535 7.21 -15.09 12.10
C LYS A 535 6.18 -16.17 11.76
N ILE A 536 5.70 -16.21 10.54
CA ILE A 536 4.83 -17.30 10.06
C ILE A 536 5.62 -18.61 10.05
N ILE A 537 6.85 -18.60 9.55
CA ILE A 537 7.73 -19.80 9.55
C ILE A 537 7.91 -20.33 10.98
N SER A 538 8.28 -19.48 11.93
CA SER A 538 8.51 -19.93 13.31
C SER A 538 7.25 -20.50 13.97
N LEU A 539 6.08 -19.90 13.74
CA LEU A 539 4.81 -20.37 14.25
C LEU A 539 4.42 -21.72 13.64
N ALA A 540 4.59 -21.90 12.33
CA ALA A 540 4.31 -23.15 11.63
C ALA A 540 5.26 -24.28 12.07
N GLN A 541 6.51 -23.95 12.42
CA GLN A 541 7.50 -24.89 12.98
C GLN A 541 7.25 -25.23 14.46
N GLY A 542 6.18 -24.70 15.08
CA GLY A 542 5.73 -25.05 16.41
C GLY A 542 6.12 -24.06 17.51
N GLU A 543 6.58 -22.86 17.19
CA GLU A 543 6.80 -21.83 18.20
C GLU A 543 5.51 -21.58 19.00
N GLY A 544 5.62 -21.63 20.33
CA GLY A 544 4.50 -21.47 21.25
C GLY A 544 3.56 -22.66 21.37
N GLY A 545 3.81 -23.76 20.63
CA GLY A 545 3.01 -24.98 20.68
C GLY A 545 1.60 -24.86 20.08
N TYR A 546 1.35 -23.83 19.26
CA TYR A 546 0.03 -23.55 18.70
C TYR A 546 -0.31 -24.45 17.50
N PHE A 547 0.69 -24.70 16.64
CA PHE A 547 0.50 -25.43 15.39
C PHE A 547 1.48 -26.59 15.27
N SER A 548 1.06 -27.68 14.65
CA SER A 548 1.83 -28.91 14.54
C SER A 548 1.73 -29.58 13.15
N TYR A 549 1.10 -28.98 12.15
CA TYR A 549 0.93 -29.59 10.84
C TYR A 549 2.26 -30.06 10.23
N LEU A 550 3.33 -29.25 10.35
CA LEU A 550 4.63 -29.61 9.80
C LEU A 550 5.30 -30.76 10.55
N SER A 551 5.20 -30.79 11.89
CA SER A 551 5.75 -31.86 12.72
C SER A 551 4.92 -33.16 12.66
N ASP A 552 3.62 -33.04 12.38
CA ASP A 552 2.71 -34.18 12.23
C ASP A 552 2.72 -34.79 10.80
N ALA A 553 3.35 -34.08 9.83
CA ALA A 553 3.41 -34.51 8.43
C ALA A 553 4.26 -35.77 8.28
N SER A 554 3.76 -36.74 7.49
CA SER A 554 4.54 -37.93 7.11
C SER A 554 5.48 -37.71 5.92
N ALA A 555 5.31 -36.62 5.22
CA ALA A 555 6.13 -36.22 4.08
C ALA A 555 7.42 -35.50 4.53
N ARG A 556 8.40 -35.44 3.63
CA ARG A 556 9.58 -34.59 3.83
C ARG A 556 9.23 -33.12 3.58
N ILE A 557 9.46 -32.28 4.56
CA ILE A 557 9.19 -30.84 4.49
C ILE A 557 10.49 -30.05 4.30
N ASP A 558 10.52 -29.18 3.31
CA ASP A 558 11.57 -28.18 3.10
C ASP A 558 10.92 -26.77 3.13
N ILE A 559 11.56 -25.80 3.77
CA ILE A 559 11.08 -24.40 3.83
C ILE A 559 12.16 -23.48 3.29
N VAL A 560 11.79 -22.61 2.37
CA VAL A 560 12.63 -21.55 1.81
C VAL A 560 12.10 -20.21 2.29
N GLU A 561 12.91 -19.47 3.05
CA GLU A 561 12.58 -18.13 3.51
C GLU A 561 12.86 -17.10 2.42
N GLY A 562 11.85 -16.31 2.06
CA GLY A 562 11.96 -15.23 1.09
C GLY A 562 10.73 -15.11 0.18
N ASP A 563 10.79 -14.13 -0.73
CA ASP A 563 9.78 -14.00 -1.77
C ASP A 563 9.82 -15.21 -2.70
N ALA A 564 8.66 -15.83 -2.90
CA ALA A 564 8.54 -17.09 -3.61
C ALA A 564 9.04 -17.02 -5.06
N ARG A 565 8.70 -15.95 -5.80
CA ARG A 565 9.15 -15.76 -7.18
C ARG A 565 10.66 -15.56 -7.24
N ILE A 566 11.17 -14.72 -6.34
CA ILE A 566 12.61 -14.44 -6.24
C ILE A 566 13.40 -15.73 -5.97
N ALA A 567 12.93 -16.55 -5.03
CA ALA A 567 13.56 -17.81 -4.68
C ALA A 567 13.57 -18.79 -5.87
N LEU A 568 12.44 -18.93 -6.56
CA LEU A 568 12.32 -19.78 -7.75
C LEU A 568 13.21 -19.29 -8.91
N GLU A 569 13.28 -17.98 -9.17
CA GLU A 569 14.19 -17.41 -10.16
C GLU A 569 15.65 -17.74 -9.84
N GLN A 570 16.07 -17.60 -8.57
CA GLN A 570 17.42 -17.94 -8.12
C GLN A 570 17.75 -19.45 -8.23
N GLU A 571 16.75 -20.32 -7.99
CA GLU A 571 16.89 -21.76 -8.20
C GLU A 571 17.13 -22.09 -9.69
N LEU A 572 16.42 -21.41 -10.61
CA LEU A 572 16.68 -21.56 -12.06
C LEU A 572 18.06 -21.04 -12.48
N GLU A 573 18.49 -19.90 -11.92
CA GLU A 573 19.84 -19.37 -12.16
C GLU A 573 20.93 -20.36 -11.73
N ARG A 574 20.68 -21.15 -10.67
CA ARG A 574 21.56 -22.24 -10.20
C ARG A 574 21.38 -23.55 -10.97
N GLN A 575 20.47 -23.58 -11.97
CA GLN A 575 20.11 -24.78 -12.73
C GLN A 575 19.49 -25.89 -11.86
N GLU A 576 18.68 -25.51 -10.87
CA GLU A 576 18.01 -26.40 -9.93
C GLU A 576 16.47 -26.35 -10.09
N PRO A 577 15.90 -26.70 -11.26
CA PRO A 577 14.46 -26.78 -11.41
C PRO A 577 13.89 -27.86 -10.47
N GLN A 578 12.83 -27.56 -9.74
CA GLN A 578 12.35 -28.42 -8.66
C GLN A 578 11.56 -29.66 -9.17
N GLY A 579 10.98 -29.59 -10.37
CA GLY A 579 10.21 -30.66 -10.99
C GLY A 579 8.94 -30.99 -10.21
N PHE A 580 8.15 -29.99 -9.84
CA PHE A 580 6.90 -30.18 -9.09
C PHE A 580 5.84 -30.89 -9.90
N ASP A 581 5.20 -31.89 -9.32
CA ASP A 581 3.98 -32.50 -9.84
C ASP A 581 2.80 -31.55 -9.63
N VAL A 582 2.74 -30.88 -8.48
CA VAL A 582 1.74 -29.86 -8.15
C VAL A 582 2.47 -28.65 -7.57
N LEU A 583 2.28 -27.47 -8.18
CA LEU A 583 2.72 -26.19 -7.64
C LEU A 583 1.50 -25.37 -7.25
N ALA A 584 1.31 -25.12 -5.98
CA ALA A 584 0.24 -24.28 -5.46
C ALA A 584 0.73 -22.85 -5.29
N VAL A 585 -0.06 -21.88 -5.73
CA VAL A 585 0.16 -20.45 -5.49
C VAL A 585 -0.90 -19.95 -4.52
N ASP A 586 -0.52 -19.77 -3.26
CA ASP A 586 -1.38 -19.34 -2.14
C ASP A 586 -0.70 -18.21 -1.36
N VAL A 587 -0.35 -17.15 -2.06
CA VAL A 587 0.43 -16.02 -1.54
C VAL A 587 -0.46 -14.83 -1.28
N PHE A 588 -1.04 -14.79 -0.09
CA PHE A 588 -1.88 -13.69 0.35
C PHE A 588 -1.22 -12.89 1.48
N SER A 589 -1.23 -11.56 1.37
CA SER A 589 -0.97 -10.66 2.47
C SER A 589 -2.30 -10.06 2.91
N SER A 590 -2.92 -10.60 3.97
CA SER A 590 -4.35 -10.40 4.26
C SER A 590 -5.22 -10.88 3.08
N ASP A 591 -6.14 -10.06 2.53
CA ASP A 591 -6.92 -10.42 1.31
C ASP A 591 -6.21 -9.99 0.01
N SER A 592 -5.03 -9.40 0.09
CA SER A 592 -4.28 -8.88 -1.06
C SER A 592 -3.37 -9.94 -1.68
N ILE A 593 -3.49 -10.12 -3.01
CA ILE A 593 -2.54 -10.91 -3.78
C ILE A 593 -1.48 -9.97 -4.36
N PRO A 594 -0.18 -10.20 -4.11
CA PRO A 594 0.87 -9.44 -4.75
C PRO A 594 0.87 -9.67 -6.27
N VAL A 595 0.62 -8.60 -7.04
CA VAL A 595 0.47 -8.67 -8.51
C VAL A 595 1.65 -9.34 -9.19
N HIS A 596 2.89 -9.12 -8.71
CA HIS A 596 4.12 -9.67 -9.30
C HIS A 596 4.21 -11.21 -9.25
N LEU A 597 3.40 -11.85 -8.40
CA LEU A 597 3.33 -13.32 -8.31
C LEU A 597 2.29 -13.92 -9.26
N LEU A 598 1.48 -13.10 -9.93
CA LEU A 598 0.48 -13.50 -10.90
C LEU A 598 0.69 -12.83 -12.28
N THR A 599 1.89 -12.38 -12.59
CA THR A 599 2.23 -11.89 -13.93
C THR A 599 2.56 -13.06 -14.86
N GLU A 600 2.51 -12.81 -16.16
CA GLU A 600 2.87 -13.81 -17.18
C GLU A 600 4.31 -14.28 -16.99
N GLU A 601 5.22 -13.38 -16.63
CA GLU A 601 6.62 -13.69 -16.35
C GLU A 601 6.76 -14.60 -15.11
N ALA A 602 5.96 -14.37 -14.05
CA ALA A 602 5.95 -15.23 -12.89
C ALA A 602 5.48 -16.65 -13.24
N VAL A 603 4.40 -16.76 -14.02
CA VAL A 603 3.89 -18.07 -14.47
C VAL A 603 4.91 -18.77 -15.38
N ALA A 604 5.66 -18.02 -16.19
CA ALA A 604 6.75 -18.58 -17.01
C ALA A 604 7.86 -19.20 -16.13
N VAL A 605 8.21 -18.57 -14.99
CA VAL A 605 9.13 -19.13 -13.99
C VAL A 605 8.53 -20.39 -13.36
N TYR A 606 7.27 -20.34 -12.90
CA TYR A 606 6.61 -21.49 -12.28
C TYR A 606 6.58 -22.72 -13.19
N ARG A 607 6.30 -22.52 -14.47
CA ARG A 607 6.28 -23.62 -15.45
C ARG A 607 7.63 -24.33 -15.61
N GLN A 608 8.73 -23.60 -15.47
CA GLN A 608 10.06 -24.20 -15.54
C GLN A 608 10.37 -25.09 -14.34
N HIS A 609 9.64 -24.92 -13.23
CA HIS A 609 9.70 -25.76 -12.05
C HIS A 609 8.71 -26.92 -12.05
N LEU A 610 7.80 -27.02 -13.04
CA LEU A 610 6.87 -28.13 -13.13
C LEU A 610 7.52 -29.37 -13.79
N ALA A 611 7.09 -30.52 -13.35
CA ALA A 611 7.30 -31.79 -14.06
C ALA A 611 6.56 -31.79 -15.42
N PRO A 612 6.83 -32.72 -16.35
CA PRO A 612 6.18 -32.75 -17.68
C PRO A 612 4.63 -32.74 -17.65
N HIS A 613 4.02 -33.41 -16.68
CA HIS A 613 2.57 -33.42 -16.44
C HIS A 613 2.17 -32.57 -15.23
N GLY A 614 3.11 -31.76 -14.70
CA GLY A 614 2.88 -30.95 -13.53
C GLY A 614 1.79 -29.90 -13.73
N VAL A 615 1.03 -29.60 -12.69
CA VAL A 615 -0.06 -28.63 -12.71
C VAL A 615 0.23 -27.46 -11.79
N LEU A 616 -0.32 -26.29 -12.19
CA LEU A 616 -0.28 -25.08 -11.40
C LEU A 616 -1.66 -24.86 -10.77
N ALA A 617 -1.74 -24.90 -9.44
CA ALA A 617 -2.96 -24.66 -8.69
C ALA A 617 -2.95 -23.22 -8.12
N LEU A 618 -3.77 -22.34 -8.68
CA LEU A 618 -3.87 -20.93 -8.31
C LEU A 618 -5.04 -20.75 -7.32
N HIS A 619 -4.74 -20.35 -6.08
CA HIS A 619 -5.77 -19.94 -5.13
C HIS A 619 -6.22 -18.51 -5.47
N ILE A 620 -7.49 -18.34 -5.81
CA ILE A 620 -8.04 -17.06 -6.27
C ILE A 620 -9.22 -16.57 -5.42
N SER A 621 -9.38 -17.12 -4.22
CA SER A 621 -10.37 -16.61 -3.26
C SER A 621 -10.02 -15.19 -2.88
N ASN A 622 -10.84 -14.21 -3.26
CA ASN A 622 -10.65 -12.80 -2.93
C ASN A 622 -12.00 -12.11 -2.78
N ALA A 623 -12.16 -11.26 -1.76
CA ALA A 623 -13.41 -10.58 -1.48
C ALA A 623 -13.71 -9.46 -2.47
N HIS A 624 -12.69 -8.83 -3.03
CA HIS A 624 -12.80 -7.56 -3.74
C HIS A 624 -12.40 -7.65 -5.22
N LEU A 625 -11.61 -8.66 -5.61
CA LEU A 625 -11.08 -8.81 -6.97
C LEU A 625 -11.63 -10.08 -7.62
N ASP A 626 -11.97 -9.99 -8.91
CA ASP A 626 -12.20 -11.16 -9.77
C ASP A 626 -10.92 -11.52 -10.53
N LEU A 627 -10.27 -12.61 -10.11
CA LEU A 627 -9.00 -13.07 -10.68
C LEU A 627 -9.16 -14.12 -11.77
N VAL A 628 -10.36 -14.59 -12.04
CA VAL A 628 -10.63 -15.57 -13.12
C VAL A 628 -10.10 -15.09 -14.48
N PRO A 629 -10.31 -13.83 -14.91
CA PRO A 629 -9.80 -13.38 -16.21
C PRO A 629 -8.28 -13.48 -16.37
N ILE A 630 -7.52 -13.22 -15.27
CA ILE A 630 -6.06 -13.33 -15.28
C ILE A 630 -5.61 -14.78 -15.43
N THR A 631 -6.25 -15.70 -14.69
CA THR A 631 -5.91 -17.12 -14.78
C THR A 631 -6.21 -17.71 -16.17
N LEU A 632 -7.30 -17.26 -16.80
CA LEU A 632 -7.64 -17.64 -18.16
C LEU A 632 -6.66 -17.08 -19.20
N ALA A 633 -6.19 -15.84 -19.02
CA ALA A 633 -5.15 -15.27 -19.86
C ALA A 633 -3.86 -16.11 -19.79
N HIS A 634 -3.47 -16.55 -18.58
CA HIS A 634 -2.32 -17.46 -18.42
C HIS A 634 -2.55 -18.81 -19.09
N ALA A 635 -3.73 -19.40 -18.92
CA ALA A 635 -4.08 -20.66 -19.59
C ALA A 635 -3.87 -20.55 -21.11
N GLN A 636 -4.33 -19.47 -21.71
CA GLN A 636 -4.19 -19.23 -23.14
C GLN A 636 -2.72 -18.97 -23.54
N ALA A 637 -2.01 -18.07 -22.84
CA ALA A 637 -0.62 -17.71 -23.12
C ALA A 637 0.30 -18.93 -23.09
N PHE A 638 0.05 -19.84 -22.16
CA PHE A 638 0.88 -21.03 -21.94
C PHE A 638 0.32 -22.32 -22.51
N ARG A 639 -0.79 -22.26 -23.26
CA ARG A 639 -1.48 -23.42 -23.85
C ARG A 639 -1.81 -24.49 -22.82
N MET A 640 -2.35 -24.06 -21.67
CA MET A 640 -2.81 -24.93 -20.61
C MET A 640 -4.33 -24.91 -20.53
N HIS A 641 -4.91 -25.96 -19.97
CA HIS A 641 -6.35 -26.09 -19.73
C HIS A 641 -6.69 -25.59 -18.34
N ALA A 642 -7.67 -24.67 -18.22
CA ALA A 642 -8.09 -24.10 -16.94
C ALA A 642 -9.32 -24.81 -16.40
N THR A 643 -9.26 -25.22 -15.13
CA THR A 643 -10.36 -25.84 -14.39
C THR A 643 -10.64 -25.06 -13.13
N LEU A 644 -11.83 -24.47 -13.02
CA LEU A 644 -12.32 -23.81 -11.81
C LEU A 644 -12.86 -24.85 -10.83
N VAL A 645 -12.40 -24.79 -9.60
CA VAL A 645 -12.89 -25.60 -8.48
C VAL A 645 -13.39 -24.69 -7.38
N VAL A 646 -14.68 -24.75 -7.07
CA VAL A 646 -15.32 -24.00 -5.99
C VAL A 646 -15.77 -24.98 -4.92
N TYR A 647 -15.15 -24.90 -3.76
CA TYR A 647 -15.55 -25.68 -2.60
C TYR A 647 -16.32 -24.80 -1.61
N GLU A 648 -17.53 -25.24 -1.25
CA GLU A 648 -18.35 -24.62 -0.23
C GLU A 648 -18.49 -25.59 0.94
N PRO A 649 -17.88 -25.28 2.09
CA PRO A 649 -17.87 -26.19 3.22
C PRO A 649 -19.24 -26.29 3.88
N LYS A 650 -19.51 -27.47 4.43
CA LYS A 650 -20.65 -27.74 5.31
C LYS A 650 -20.28 -27.63 6.79
N ASP A 651 -19.01 -27.47 7.08
CA ASP A 651 -18.43 -27.41 8.43
C ASP A 651 -17.73 -26.05 8.68
N ALA A 652 -16.85 -26.00 9.67
CA ALA A 652 -16.07 -24.81 10.03
C ALA A 652 -14.90 -24.52 9.07
N SER A 653 -14.76 -25.25 7.96
CA SER A 653 -13.77 -24.95 6.91
C SER A 653 -14.15 -23.68 6.16
N ALA A 654 -13.19 -23.07 5.46
CA ALA A 654 -13.43 -21.88 4.66
C ALA A 654 -13.80 -22.25 3.22
N ARG A 655 -14.70 -21.47 2.63
CA ARG A 655 -14.93 -21.51 1.18
C ARG A 655 -13.63 -21.27 0.44
N SER A 656 -13.38 -22.03 -0.63
CA SER A 656 -12.20 -21.84 -1.46
C SER A 656 -12.51 -21.86 -2.96
N VAL A 657 -11.80 -21.02 -3.70
CA VAL A 657 -11.88 -20.94 -5.15
C VAL A 657 -10.47 -21.11 -5.71
N TRP A 658 -10.31 -22.16 -6.52
CA TRP A 658 -9.04 -22.50 -7.15
C TRP A 658 -9.21 -22.58 -8.66
N VAL A 659 -8.19 -22.15 -9.39
CA VAL A 659 -8.05 -22.46 -10.81
C VAL A 659 -6.83 -23.35 -10.99
N ILE A 660 -7.05 -24.54 -11.56
CA ILE A 660 -6.00 -25.51 -11.87
C ILE A 660 -5.66 -25.36 -13.34
N LEU A 661 -4.41 -25.06 -13.64
CA LEU A 661 -3.86 -25.02 -14.98
C LEU A 661 -3.10 -26.32 -15.23
N SER A 662 -3.55 -27.11 -16.22
CA SER A 662 -2.95 -28.38 -16.60
C SER A 662 -2.52 -28.36 -18.06
N PRO A 663 -1.36 -28.97 -18.41
CA PRO A 663 -1.01 -29.20 -19.80
C PRO A 663 -1.93 -30.22 -20.47
N ASP A 664 -2.55 -31.11 -19.68
CA ASP A 664 -3.39 -32.21 -20.17
C ASP A 664 -4.87 -31.86 -20.12
N ALA A 665 -5.55 -31.92 -21.27
CA ALA A 665 -6.96 -31.63 -21.39
C ALA A 665 -7.85 -32.58 -20.56
N GLU A 666 -7.41 -33.83 -20.40
CA GLU A 666 -8.17 -34.87 -19.71
C GLU A 666 -8.04 -34.81 -18.19
N PHE A 667 -7.09 -34.02 -17.66
CA PHE A 667 -6.85 -33.92 -16.21
C PHE A 667 -8.14 -33.63 -15.43
N SER A 668 -8.92 -32.67 -15.87
CA SER A 668 -10.17 -32.27 -15.23
C SER A 668 -11.38 -33.19 -15.52
N TRP A 669 -11.22 -34.15 -16.44
CA TRP A 669 -12.26 -35.14 -16.76
C TRP A 669 -12.10 -36.45 -16.01
N SER A 670 -11.12 -36.57 -15.15
CA SER A 670 -10.86 -37.77 -14.36
C SER A 670 -11.98 -38.09 -13.38
N SER A 671 -11.96 -39.33 -12.88
CA SER A 671 -12.91 -39.76 -11.87
C SER A 671 -12.80 -38.97 -10.56
N THR A 672 -11.60 -38.46 -10.22
CA THR A 672 -11.34 -37.65 -9.05
C THR A 672 -12.17 -36.35 -9.08
N PHE A 673 -12.14 -35.63 -10.20
CA PHE A 673 -12.90 -34.38 -10.34
C PHE A 673 -14.39 -34.61 -10.55
N ARG A 674 -14.78 -35.65 -11.29
CA ARG A 674 -16.22 -36.01 -11.50
C ARG A 674 -16.91 -36.45 -10.23
N GLY A 675 -16.20 -37.09 -9.31
CA GLY A 675 -16.72 -37.53 -8.04
C GLY A 675 -16.61 -36.51 -6.90
N ALA A 676 -16.07 -35.32 -7.17
CA ALA A 676 -15.82 -34.31 -6.15
C ALA A 676 -17.13 -33.73 -5.59
N VAL A 677 -17.13 -33.43 -4.31
CA VAL A 677 -18.20 -32.66 -3.65
C VAL A 677 -18.15 -31.19 -4.06
N ALA A 678 -16.97 -30.70 -4.45
CA ALA A 678 -16.76 -29.36 -4.98
C ALA A 678 -17.44 -29.16 -6.33
N SER A 679 -17.85 -27.93 -6.63
CA SER A 679 -18.29 -27.56 -7.97
C SER A 679 -17.08 -27.43 -8.89
N VAL A 680 -17.00 -28.27 -9.93
CA VAL A 680 -15.89 -28.29 -10.88
C VAL A 680 -16.40 -27.83 -12.26
N ARG A 681 -15.71 -26.86 -12.83
CA ARG A 681 -16.04 -26.32 -14.16
C ARG A 681 -14.79 -26.08 -14.98
N ARG A 682 -14.76 -26.61 -16.19
CA ARG A 682 -13.75 -26.21 -17.18
C ARG A 682 -14.04 -24.79 -17.67
N LEU A 683 -13.00 -23.98 -17.72
CA LEU A 683 -13.08 -22.63 -18.22
C LEU A 683 -12.47 -22.57 -19.62
N GLU A 684 -13.15 -21.93 -20.53
CA GLU A 684 -12.68 -21.68 -21.89
C GLU A 684 -12.79 -20.19 -22.17
N LEU A 685 -11.77 -19.63 -22.83
CA LEU A 685 -11.76 -18.25 -23.26
C LEU A 685 -12.27 -18.19 -24.69
N GLU A 686 -13.33 -17.44 -24.92
CA GLU A 686 -13.80 -17.11 -26.26
C GLU A 686 -13.05 -15.86 -26.75
N GLY A 687 -12.04 -16.04 -27.59
CA GLY A 687 -11.25 -14.94 -28.16
C GLY A 687 -9.98 -14.58 -27.38
N PRO A 688 -9.30 -13.48 -27.76
CA PRO A 688 -8.09 -13.03 -27.07
C PRO A 688 -8.43 -12.54 -25.65
N PRO A 689 -7.49 -12.71 -24.67
CA PRO A 689 -7.73 -12.26 -23.30
C PRO A 689 -7.94 -10.75 -23.27
N SER A 690 -8.98 -10.32 -22.56
CA SER A 690 -9.30 -8.90 -22.40
C SER A 690 -8.34 -8.19 -21.43
N LEU A 691 -7.65 -8.94 -20.57
CA LEU A 691 -6.74 -8.44 -19.55
C LEU A 691 -5.64 -9.47 -19.28
N THR A 692 -4.39 -9.02 -19.31
CA THR A 692 -3.22 -9.81 -18.91
C THR A 692 -2.37 -8.98 -17.96
N TRP A 693 -1.89 -9.59 -16.88
CA TRP A 693 -0.88 -8.99 -16.03
C TRP A 693 0.52 -9.40 -16.50
N THR A 694 1.37 -8.40 -16.66
CA THR A 694 2.80 -8.54 -16.93
C THR A 694 3.58 -7.71 -15.93
N ASP A 695 4.90 -7.91 -15.85
CA ASP A 695 5.77 -7.07 -15.03
C ASP A 695 5.73 -5.59 -15.46
N GLU A 696 5.37 -5.34 -16.71
CA GLU A 696 5.20 -4.00 -17.26
C GLU A 696 3.81 -3.42 -17.02
N ARG A 697 2.77 -4.25 -16.92
CA ARG A 697 1.37 -3.84 -16.79
C ARG A 697 0.63 -4.72 -15.80
N GLY A 698 0.16 -4.17 -14.70
CA GLY A 698 -0.55 -4.92 -13.65
C GLY A 698 -1.47 -4.02 -12.84
N SER A 699 -2.52 -3.47 -13.50
CA SER A 699 -3.54 -2.68 -12.80
C SER A 699 -4.62 -3.59 -12.20
N VAL A 700 -4.98 -3.34 -10.94
CA VAL A 700 -6.05 -4.07 -10.24
C VAL A 700 -7.43 -3.48 -10.50
N LEU A 701 -7.53 -2.24 -11.00
CA LEU A 701 -8.80 -1.53 -11.18
C LEU A 701 -9.81 -2.26 -12.06
N PRO A 702 -9.43 -2.88 -13.20
CA PRO A 702 -10.38 -3.62 -14.05
C PRO A 702 -10.98 -4.86 -13.39
N LEU A 703 -10.34 -5.37 -12.33
CA LEU A 703 -10.73 -6.60 -11.63
C LEU A 703 -11.60 -6.34 -10.40
N LEU A 704 -11.87 -5.08 -10.05
CA LEU A 704 -12.71 -4.75 -8.91
C LEU A 704 -14.13 -5.28 -9.12
N ARG A 705 -14.60 -6.09 -8.18
CA ARG A 705 -15.97 -6.60 -8.18
C ARG A 705 -16.96 -5.48 -7.90
N ARG A 706 -18.03 -5.41 -8.70
CA ARG A 706 -19.12 -4.43 -8.55
C ARG A 706 -20.18 -4.84 -7.52
N GLY A 707 -20.12 -6.08 -7.00
CA GLY A 707 -21.05 -6.64 -6.00
C GLY A 707 -20.31 -7.56 -5.02
N GLY A 708 -20.89 -7.77 -3.82
CA GLY A 708 -20.25 -8.64 -2.80
C GLY A 708 -20.26 -10.13 -3.20
N TRP A 709 -19.53 -10.95 -2.48
CA TRP A 709 -19.29 -12.40 -2.65
C TRP A 709 -20.52 -13.26 -3.03
N VAL A 710 -21.73 -12.84 -2.66
CA VAL A 710 -22.94 -13.68 -2.73
C VAL A 710 -23.63 -13.60 -4.11
N THR A 711 -23.45 -12.52 -4.87
CA THR A 711 -24.26 -12.27 -6.08
C THR A 711 -23.63 -12.91 -7.33
N GLU A 712 -22.31 -12.89 -7.48
CA GLU A 712 -21.65 -13.32 -8.73
C GLU A 712 -21.31 -14.80 -8.78
N ALA A 713 -21.13 -15.47 -7.64
CA ALA A 713 -20.97 -16.93 -7.64
C ALA A 713 -22.25 -17.64 -8.14
N ARG A 714 -23.44 -17.03 -7.97
CA ARG A 714 -24.70 -17.51 -8.57
C ARG A 714 -24.74 -17.26 -10.09
N GLU A 715 -24.25 -16.13 -10.57
CA GLU A 715 -24.24 -15.83 -12.02
C GLU A 715 -23.18 -16.65 -12.79
N VAL A 716 -22.05 -16.96 -12.15
CA VAL A 716 -21.00 -17.83 -12.74
C VAL A 716 -21.41 -19.31 -12.67
N LEU A 717 -22.26 -19.70 -11.72
CA LEU A 717 -22.70 -21.07 -11.50
C LEU A 717 -24.03 -21.44 -12.19
N LEU A 718 -24.81 -20.44 -12.62
CA LEU A 718 -26.04 -20.70 -13.38
C LEU A 718 -25.77 -20.54 -14.87
N PRO A 719 -26.08 -21.56 -15.73
CA PRO A 719 -26.07 -21.34 -17.14
C PRO A 719 -27.10 -20.25 -17.46
N ARG A 720 -26.71 -19.23 -18.24
CA ARG A 720 -27.70 -18.36 -18.87
C ARG A 720 -28.62 -19.26 -19.65
N ALA A 721 -29.88 -19.31 -19.26
CA ALA A 721 -30.89 -20.01 -20.01
C ALA A 721 -30.90 -19.50 -21.45
N PRO A 722 -31.07 -20.38 -22.47
CA PRO A 722 -30.99 -20.02 -23.89
C PRO A 722 -31.96 -18.90 -24.28
#